data_be08388c27769ec28df99ec02bb097df
#
_entry.id   be08388c27769ec28df99ec02bb097df
#
_cell.length_a   1.000
_cell.length_b   1.000
_cell.length_c   1.000
_cell.angle_alpha   90.00
_cell.angle_beta   90.00
_cell.angle_gamma   90.00
#
_symmetry.space_group_name_H-M   'P 1'
#
loop_
_entity.id
_entity.type
_entity.pdbx_description
1 polymer ?
#
loop_
_entity_poly.entity_id
_entity_poly.type
_entity_poly.pdbx_seq_one_letter_code
_entity_poly.pdbx_strand_id
1 'polypeptide(L)'
;MTRPTLSAIGLAVAAALSANAQAQQAAPGATTLDTVIVTGTRASDRTVLESTVPVDVLTAEDIRKAGVVNGELGSALQALLPSFNFPRQSNSGGADHIRAAQLRGLSPDQVLVLVNGKRRHTSALVNTDSKIGKGTTPVDFNSIPINAIKRIEVLRDGAGAQYGSDAIAGVINVILDDNPERGELEASFGAYNTDVEPINRRVTDGQTSYASAKVGTLLGDDGGFFKVGLELKNREATNRAGFDQIPPFEEQTPANLALAGRRNYVLGDGATKGLNAWLNTKVPFSANGEFYAFGTYNQRDTEGANYFRYPDGSANWREIYPNGYRPISEGENRDLQIVAGARGQLGDWDYDASVNYGRNDFTYRLRNSLNASLGPGSTTRFKTGDFAFAQTVANLDLTRVFDAAGATHTFGTGAEFRREQYRTHAGDPASYAAGPFTDRPTGSQAGGGLSPQDEADLSRNVASAYANVSSQFGDKFSTDLAGRYEHYQDFGSQWTGKLAARYAFAPAFALRGAVSNNVRAPSLSQIGYEATSTGYDAAGRLTQGRLLSVYNPIARALGATDLKPEKSLNYSLGFTSQLGDHFDLSLDFFQIDIDDRIALSEDITGTALTDFVQQNFGVSGVQSASYFLNAADTRTRGAELVGNWRQYAFGGDLLLTGTYSYAKTELKNVIGTPAQLLALDPDYVLFGIEESNTLTDAAPRTRAALAANWNNEHWNLQTRVNRYGSATRVFDFGGGFVPRQTYGAEWQLDLEAEYHLGAQWTLAIGGQNILDNYSDRSIDDIAYFGNLPYDVLSPIGSNGAYWYGRVRYTF
;
A
#
# COMPACT_ATOMS: atom_id res chain seq x y z
N MET A 1 -23.21 16.53 -15.71
CA MET A 1 -23.93 15.91 -14.59
C MET A 1 -23.82 16.79 -13.36
N THR A 2 -24.94 17.13 -12.75
CA THR A 2 -25.10 18.16 -11.73
C THR A 2 -24.37 17.76 -10.43
N ARG A 3 -23.58 18.68 -9.88
CA ARG A 3 -22.88 18.55 -8.58
C ARG A 3 -23.91 18.36 -7.46
N PRO A 4 -23.73 17.39 -6.53
CA PRO A 4 -24.55 17.36 -5.33
C PRO A 4 -24.16 18.55 -4.44
N THR A 5 -25.13 19.33 -4.11
CA THR A 5 -24.99 20.53 -3.30
C THR A 5 -24.87 20.18 -1.80
N LEU A 6 -24.10 20.94 -1.07
CA LEU A 6 -23.87 20.89 0.40
C LEU A 6 -25.16 20.79 1.28
N SER A 7 -26.33 20.95 0.69
CA SER A 7 -27.62 20.90 1.37
C SER A 7 -28.03 19.50 1.86
N ALA A 8 -27.54 18.41 1.25
CA ALA A 8 -27.87 17.04 1.67
C ALA A 8 -27.13 16.62 2.96
N ILE A 9 -25.97 17.22 3.23
CA ILE A 9 -25.17 16.97 4.43
C ILE A 9 -25.80 17.65 5.66
N GLY A 10 -26.41 18.81 5.48
CA GLY A 10 -27.12 19.54 6.55
C GLY A 10 -28.33 18.78 7.10
N LEU A 11 -29.05 18.02 6.26
CA LEU A 11 -30.23 17.26 6.71
C LEU A 11 -29.85 15.96 7.47
N ALA A 12 -28.74 15.31 7.11
CA ALA A 12 -28.27 14.11 7.82
C ALA A 12 -27.74 14.45 9.24
N VAL A 13 -27.09 15.61 9.39
CA VAL A 13 -26.59 16.10 10.68
C VAL A 13 -27.75 16.53 11.60
N ALA A 14 -28.82 17.13 11.06
CA ALA A 14 -29.97 17.54 11.85
C ALA A 14 -30.83 16.37 12.36
N ALA A 15 -30.87 15.24 11.64
CA ALA A 15 -31.58 14.04 12.07
C ALA A 15 -30.83 13.25 13.18
N ALA A 16 -29.50 13.39 13.24
CA ALA A 16 -28.68 12.70 14.25
C ALA A 16 -28.67 13.39 15.63
N LEU A 17 -29.05 14.66 15.69
CA LEU A 17 -29.02 15.46 16.94
C LEU A 17 -30.23 15.25 17.87
N SER A 18 -31.21 14.41 17.51
CA SER A 18 -32.42 14.20 18.26
C SER A 18 -32.47 12.93 19.13
N ALA A 19 -31.41 12.14 19.19
CA ALA A 19 -31.35 10.92 20.01
C ALA A 19 -30.53 11.13 21.27
N ASN A 20 -31.16 11.25 22.42
CA ASN A 20 -30.53 11.21 23.75
C ASN A 20 -30.22 9.78 24.15
N ALA A 21 -28.96 9.36 24.15
CA ALA A 21 -28.51 8.11 24.74
C ALA A 21 -27.56 8.37 25.91
N GLN A 22 -27.81 7.74 27.06
CA GLN A 22 -26.89 7.76 28.20
C GLN A 22 -25.72 6.83 27.90
N ALA A 23 -24.50 7.38 27.87
CA ALA A 23 -23.27 6.63 27.65
C ALA A 23 -22.86 5.89 28.93
N GLN A 24 -22.66 4.59 28.81
CA GLN A 24 -22.02 3.74 29.82
C GLN A 24 -20.52 3.69 29.53
N GLN A 25 -19.71 4.08 30.50
CA GLN A 25 -18.24 4.08 30.39
C GLN A 25 -17.70 2.66 30.20
N ALA A 26 -16.84 2.48 29.20
CA ALA A 26 -16.06 1.26 29.05
C ALA A 26 -15.00 1.16 30.18
N ALA A 27 -14.86 -0.02 30.75
CA ALA A 27 -13.89 -0.28 31.83
C ALA A 27 -12.44 -0.04 31.36
N PRO A 28 -11.61 0.62 32.19
CA PRO A 28 -10.21 0.81 31.87
C PRO A 28 -9.43 -0.50 32.07
N GLY A 29 -8.59 -0.89 31.12
CA GLY A 29 -7.47 -1.74 31.41
C GLY A 29 -7.28 -3.06 30.67
N ALA A 30 -7.95 -3.33 29.53
CA ALA A 30 -7.51 -4.45 28.68
C ALA A 30 -6.22 -4.07 27.94
N THR A 31 -5.17 -4.86 28.11
CA THR A 31 -3.92 -4.69 27.38
C THR A 31 -4.11 -5.12 25.92
N THR A 32 -3.40 -4.52 24.95
CA THR A 32 -3.41 -4.99 23.56
C THR A 32 -2.97 -6.45 23.45
N LEU A 33 -2.16 -6.94 24.39
CA LEU A 33 -1.64 -8.29 24.44
C LEU A 33 -2.64 -9.31 25.02
N ASP A 34 -3.60 -8.86 25.84
CA ASP A 34 -4.71 -9.67 26.34
C ASP A 34 -5.91 -9.67 25.36
N THR A 35 -5.79 -8.97 24.24
CA THR A 35 -6.85 -8.93 23.22
C THR A 35 -6.96 -10.28 22.52
N VAL A 36 -8.16 -10.82 22.49
CA VAL A 36 -8.46 -12.02 21.72
C VAL A 36 -8.33 -11.71 20.23
N ILE A 37 -7.51 -12.48 19.55
CA ILE A 37 -7.25 -12.36 18.11
C ILE A 37 -8.14 -13.29 17.30
N VAL A 38 -8.44 -12.90 16.07
CA VAL A 38 -9.14 -13.73 15.08
C VAL A 38 -8.29 -14.05 13.87
N THR A 39 -7.09 -13.49 13.79
CA THR A 39 -6.14 -13.67 12.67
C THR A 39 -5.04 -14.66 13.08
N GLY A 40 -4.74 -15.61 12.20
CA GLY A 40 -3.70 -16.61 12.42
C GLY A 40 -4.13 -17.81 13.26
N THR A 41 -5.37 -17.85 13.76
CA THR A 41 -5.94 -18.95 14.54
C THR A 41 -7.40 -19.17 14.21
N ARG A 42 -7.89 -20.38 14.42
CA ARG A 42 -9.34 -20.70 14.42
C ARG A 42 -9.86 -20.90 15.86
N ALA A 43 -9.00 -20.91 16.86
CA ALA A 43 -9.41 -20.89 18.26
C ALA A 43 -9.99 -19.52 18.60
N SER A 44 -11.15 -19.51 19.25
CA SER A 44 -11.95 -18.29 19.49
C SER A 44 -11.51 -17.46 20.70
N ASP A 45 -10.59 -18.00 21.52
CA ASP A 45 -10.20 -17.46 22.82
C ASP A 45 -8.71 -17.13 22.96
N ARG A 46 -7.93 -17.28 21.86
CA ARG A 46 -6.48 -17.06 21.90
C ARG A 46 -6.14 -15.58 21.92
N THR A 47 -5.30 -15.19 22.86
CA THR A 47 -4.75 -13.83 22.94
C THR A 47 -3.47 -13.64 22.12
N VAL A 48 -3.00 -12.41 21.98
CA VAL A 48 -1.73 -12.09 21.31
C VAL A 48 -0.56 -12.83 21.96
N LEU A 49 -0.51 -12.91 23.31
CA LEU A 49 0.55 -13.60 24.06
C LEU A 49 0.50 -15.12 23.86
N GLU A 50 -0.68 -15.68 23.64
CA GLU A 50 -0.88 -17.12 23.47
C GLU A 50 -0.74 -17.57 22.03
N SER A 51 -0.59 -16.62 21.10
CA SER A 51 -0.40 -16.93 19.68
C SER A 51 0.90 -17.70 19.42
N THR A 52 0.81 -18.74 18.59
CA THR A 52 1.94 -19.52 18.11
C THR A 52 2.84 -18.76 17.13
N VAL A 53 2.38 -17.61 16.64
CA VAL A 53 3.05 -16.74 15.68
C VAL A 53 2.89 -15.27 16.10
N PRO A 54 3.77 -14.36 15.64
CA PRO A 54 3.67 -12.95 16.00
C PRO A 54 2.44 -12.29 15.39
N VAL A 55 1.60 -11.67 16.23
CA VAL A 55 0.44 -10.87 15.84
C VAL A 55 0.49 -9.55 16.58
N ASP A 56 0.35 -8.44 15.85
CA ASP A 56 0.13 -7.13 16.46
C ASP A 56 -1.34 -6.76 16.38
N VAL A 57 -1.85 -6.10 17.40
CA VAL A 57 -3.21 -5.55 17.42
C VAL A 57 -3.12 -4.05 17.58
N LEU A 58 -3.68 -3.32 16.62
CA LEU A 58 -3.76 -1.86 16.61
C LEU A 58 -5.23 -1.48 16.78
N THR A 59 -5.56 -0.81 17.86
CA THR A 59 -6.91 -0.34 18.13
C THR A 59 -7.25 0.89 17.28
N ALA A 60 -8.53 1.23 17.13
CA ALA A 60 -8.96 2.48 16.51
C ALA A 60 -8.33 3.71 17.17
N GLU A 61 -8.11 3.62 18.49
CA GLU A 61 -7.46 4.68 19.26
C GLU A 61 -5.97 4.82 18.92
N ASP A 62 -5.23 3.70 18.82
CA ASP A 62 -3.83 3.71 18.39
C ASP A 62 -3.68 4.31 17.00
N ILE A 63 -4.58 3.93 16.07
CA ILE A 63 -4.59 4.45 14.70
C ILE A 63 -4.85 5.95 14.70
N ARG A 64 -5.79 6.45 15.48
CA ARG A 64 -6.05 7.89 15.62
C ARG A 64 -4.85 8.63 16.17
N LYS A 65 -4.28 8.14 17.27
CA LYS A 65 -3.11 8.73 17.94
C LYS A 65 -1.85 8.67 17.07
N ALA A 66 -1.78 7.78 16.09
CA ALA A 66 -0.68 7.77 15.12
C ALA A 66 -0.62 9.02 14.23
N GLY A 67 -1.57 9.93 14.39
CA GLY A 67 -1.63 11.15 13.60
C GLY A 67 -2.22 10.93 12.21
N VAL A 68 -3.28 10.13 12.11
CA VAL A 68 -4.01 9.89 10.84
C VAL A 68 -4.75 11.13 10.33
N VAL A 69 -4.26 12.28 10.68
CA VAL A 69 -4.86 13.56 10.32
C VAL A 69 -4.98 13.74 8.82
N ASN A 70 -4.07 13.10 8.08
CA ASN A 70 -4.14 13.10 6.63
C ASN A 70 -5.17 12.10 6.05
N GLY A 71 -5.90 11.34 6.90
CA GLY A 71 -6.83 10.32 6.45
C GLY A 71 -6.18 9.22 5.61
N GLU A 72 -4.93 8.84 5.91
CA GLU A 72 -4.18 7.80 5.20
C GLU A 72 -3.84 6.64 6.13
N LEU A 73 -4.55 5.52 5.98
CA LEU A 73 -4.36 4.34 6.82
C LEU A 73 -2.93 3.80 6.76
N GLY A 74 -2.33 3.74 5.57
CA GLY A 74 -0.95 3.28 5.40
C GLY A 74 0.06 4.11 6.19
N SER A 75 -0.15 5.42 6.33
CA SER A 75 0.71 6.29 7.14
C SER A 75 0.60 5.99 8.65
N ALA A 76 -0.61 5.65 9.13
CA ALA A 76 -0.79 5.20 10.52
C ALA A 76 -0.10 3.86 10.75
N LEU A 77 -0.27 2.90 9.83
CA LEU A 77 0.41 1.61 9.93
C LEU A 77 1.94 1.78 9.92
N GLN A 78 2.46 2.67 9.07
CA GLN A 78 3.88 3.00 9.10
C GLN A 78 4.31 3.59 10.45
N ALA A 79 3.52 4.43 11.07
CA ALA A 79 3.86 5.01 12.38
C ALA A 79 3.85 3.98 13.52
N LEU A 80 3.01 2.95 13.45
CA LEU A 80 2.75 2.01 14.54
C LEU A 80 3.51 0.67 14.39
N LEU A 81 3.68 0.19 13.16
CA LEU A 81 4.28 -1.12 12.89
C LEU A 81 5.76 -0.97 12.51
N PRO A 82 6.67 -1.63 13.23
CA PRO A 82 8.11 -1.45 13.01
C PRO A 82 8.60 -1.99 11.65
N SER A 83 7.93 -2.98 11.09
CA SER A 83 8.30 -3.63 9.82
C SER A 83 7.48 -3.16 8.61
N PHE A 84 6.63 -2.15 8.78
CA PHE A 84 5.78 -1.62 7.71
C PHE A 84 6.39 -0.35 7.11
N ASN A 85 6.54 -0.30 5.78
CA ASN A 85 7.08 0.85 5.06
C ASN A 85 6.05 1.34 4.03
N PHE A 86 5.79 2.65 4.03
CA PHE A 86 4.79 3.29 3.15
C PHE A 86 5.28 4.66 2.68
N PRO A 87 6.36 4.71 1.85
CA PRO A 87 6.99 5.94 1.46
C PRO A 87 6.05 6.85 0.66
N ARG A 88 6.24 8.16 0.79
CA ARG A 88 5.53 9.19 0.02
C ARG A 88 6.27 9.44 -1.29
N GLN A 89 5.99 8.63 -2.28
CA GLN A 89 6.59 8.75 -3.60
C GLN A 89 6.05 9.98 -4.33
N SER A 90 6.86 10.58 -5.21
CA SER A 90 6.53 11.73 -6.04
C SER A 90 7.21 11.59 -7.40
N ASN A 91 6.60 12.08 -8.45
CA ASN A 91 7.05 11.86 -9.84
C ASN A 91 7.20 10.35 -10.14
N SER A 92 6.24 9.55 -9.73
CA SER A 92 6.29 8.09 -9.68
C SER A 92 5.16 7.44 -10.47
N GLY A 93 4.58 8.14 -11.42
CA GLY A 93 3.52 7.60 -12.26
C GLY A 93 2.36 7.02 -11.42
N GLY A 94 2.14 5.72 -11.52
CA GLY A 94 1.07 5.02 -10.78
C GLY A 94 1.16 5.17 -9.25
N ALA A 95 2.36 5.22 -8.69
CA ALA A 95 2.55 5.32 -7.25
C ALA A 95 2.21 6.70 -6.65
N ASP A 96 2.08 7.75 -7.48
CA ASP A 96 1.54 9.05 -7.06
C ASP A 96 0.05 8.94 -6.73
N HIS A 97 -0.65 7.99 -7.32
CA HIS A 97 -2.09 7.78 -7.21
C HIS A 97 -2.44 6.66 -6.23
N ILE A 98 -1.75 5.51 -6.31
CA ILE A 98 -1.94 4.34 -5.45
C ILE A 98 -0.60 3.97 -4.82
N ARG A 99 -0.45 4.28 -3.54
CA ARG A 99 0.80 4.06 -2.81
C ARG A 99 0.98 2.60 -2.45
N ALA A 100 2.20 2.12 -2.63
CA ALA A 100 2.60 0.76 -2.31
C ALA A 100 3.11 0.65 -0.86
N ALA A 101 2.71 -0.41 -0.17
CA ALA A 101 3.14 -0.73 1.20
C ALA A 101 4.02 -1.98 1.20
N GLN A 102 5.09 -1.95 1.98
CA GLN A 102 5.94 -3.11 2.23
C GLN A 102 5.78 -3.60 3.66
N LEU A 103 5.78 -4.91 3.86
CA LEU A 103 5.90 -5.54 5.17
C LEU A 103 7.17 -6.39 5.18
N ARG A 104 8.03 -6.22 6.20
CA ARG A 104 9.32 -6.95 6.31
C ARG A 104 10.27 -6.74 5.12
N GLY A 105 10.15 -5.62 4.41
CA GLY A 105 10.94 -5.33 3.20
C GLY A 105 10.54 -6.12 1.96
N LEU A 106 9.42 -6.87 2.00
CA LEU A 106 8.90 -7.63 0.87
C LEU A 106 7.99 -6.78 -0.02
N SER A 107 7.68 -7.27 -1.22
CA SER A 107 6.86 -6.54 -2.19
C SER A 107 5.42 -6.35 -1.69
N PRO A 108 4.77 -5.26 -2.09
CA PRO A 108 3.41 -4.93 -1.65
C PRO A 108 2.36 -6.01 -1.97
N ASP A 109 2.53 -6.74 -3.04
CA ASP A 109 1.66 -7.83 -3.48
C ASP A 109 1.97 -9.20 -2.82
N GLN A 110 2.95 -9.24 -1.89
CA GLN A 110 3.28 -10.38 -1.03
C GLN A 110 2.66 -10.24 0.37
N VAL A 111 1.78 -9.26 0.57
CA VAL A 111 1.02 -9.02 1.80
C VAL A 111 -0.46 -9.21 1.53
N LEU A 112 -1.10 -10.15 2.22
CA LEU A 112 -2.53 -10.33 2.11
C LEU A 112 -3.27 -9.34 3.00
N VAL A 113 -4.27 -8.65 2.44
CA VAL A 113 -5.16 -7.77 3.20
C VAL A 113 -6.55 -8.37 3.27
N LEU A 114 -7.13 -8.38 4.46
CA LEU A 114 -8.48 -8.86 4.75
C LEU A 114 -9.32 -7.74 5.38
N VAL A 115 -10.62 -7.81 5.17
CA VAL A 115 -11.61 -7.02 5.91
C VAL A 115 -12.59 -7.99 6.58
N ASN A 116 -12.71 -7.95 7.91
CA ASN A 116 -13.46 -8.92 8.70
C ASN A 116 -13.14 -10.39 8.31
N GLY A 117 -11.85 -10.69 8.07
CA GLY A 117 -11.41 -12.03 7.68
C GLY A 117 -11.67 -12.43 6.22
N LYS A 118 -12.28 -11.59 5.40
CA LYS A 118 -12.55 -11.85 3.99
C LYS A 118 -11.57 -11.10 3.09
N ARG A 119 -11.03 -11.76 2.06
CA ARG A 119 -9.99 -11.24 1.16
C ARG A 119 -10.36 -9.90 0.53
N ARG A 120 -9.48 -8.93 0.64
CA ARG A 120 -9.54 -7.66 -0.09
C ARG A 120 -8.94 -7.84 -1.48
N HIS A 121 -9.57 -7.28 -2.50
CA HIS A 121 -9.02 -7.24 -3.86
C HIS A 121 -7.88 -6.21 -3.97
N THR A 122 -7.04 -6.38 -4.99
CA THR A 122 -5.95 -5.44 -5.33
C THR A 122 -6.47 -4.27 -6.17
N SER A 123 -5.64 -3.24 -6.33
CA SER A 123 -5.90 -2.18 -7.30
C SER A 123 -5.79 -2.69 -8.74
N ALA A 124 -6.39 -1.96 -9.68
CA ALA A 124 -6.26 -2.24 -11.11
C ALA A 124 -4.97 -1.67 -11.71
N LEU A 125 -4.35 -0.71 -11.03
CA LEU A 125 -3.18 0.01 -11.52
C LEU A 125 -1.89 -0.72 -11.15
N VAL A 126 -1.02 -0.96 -12.14
CA VAL A 126 0.33 -1.48 -11.97
C VAL A 126 1.29 -0.32 -11.71
N ASN A 127 2.14 -0.46 -10.72
CA ASN A 127 3.24 0.48 -10.50
C ASN A 127 4.40 0.17 -11.45
N THR A 128 4.70 1.04 -12.38
CA THR A 128 5.69 0.79 -13.45
C THR A 128 7.01 1.56 -13.28
N ASP A 129 7.10 2.48 -12.34
CA ASP A 129 8.30 3.29 -12.15
C ASP A 129 9.37 2.60 -11.29
N SER A 130 10.63 3.00 -11.50
CA SER A 130 11.84 2.49 -10.81
C SER A 130 11.89 2.84 -9.32
N LYS A 131 10.87 2.44 -8.55
CA LYS A 131 10.70 2.78 -7.14
C LYS A 131 10.16 1.59 -6.36
N ILE A 132 10.06 1.73 -5.05
CA ILE A 132 9.49 0.67 -4.19
C ILE A 132 8.11 0.26 -4.70
N GLY A 133 7.94 -1.04 -4.89
CA GLY A 133 6.74 -1.62 -5.45
C GLY A 133 6.67 -1.63 -6.97
N LYS A 134 7.76 -1.33 -7.68
CA LYS A 134 7.81 -1.46 -9.15
C LYS A 134 7.36 -2.86 -9.58
N GLY A 135 6.50 -2.93 -10.58
CA GLY A 135 5.92 -4.18 -11.09
C GLY A 135 4.81 -4.77 -10.23
N THR A 136 4.33 -4.11 -9.19
CA THR A 136 3.31 -4.65 -8.28
C THR A 136 1.94 -4.05 -8.47
N THR A 137 0.92 -4.80 -8.05
CA THR A 137 -0.48 -4.37 -7.96
C THR A 137 -0.93 -4.42 -6.50
N PRO A 138 -0.63 -3.38 -5.70
CA PRO A 138 -0.90 -3.40 -4.27
C PRO A 138 -2.40 -3.30 -3.97
N VAL A 139 -2.79 -3.71 -2.77
CA VAL A 139 -4.05 -3.27 -2.18
C VAL A 139 -3.96 -1.77 -1.87
N ASP A 140 -4.97 -1.02 -2.24
CA ASP A 140 -5.04 0.41 -1.93
C ASP A 140 -5.54 0.64 -0.49
N PHE A 141 -4.62 0.88 0.43
CA PHE A 141 -4.97 1.18 1.83
C PHE A 141 -5.79 2.47 2.00
N ASN A 142 -5.69 3.41 1.06
CA ASN A 142 -6.46 4.65 1.11
C ASN A 142 -7.92 4.48 0.68
N SER A 143 -8.29 3.30 0.17
CA SER A 143 -9.67 2.93 -0.12
C SER A 143 -10.38 2.25 1.06
N ILE A 144 -9.70 2.03 2.18
CA ILE A 144 -10.27 1.50 3.42
C ILE A 144 -10.60 2.66 4.36
N PRO A 145 -11.87 2.89 4.71
CA PRO A 145 -12.28 3.98 5.61
C PRO A 145 -11.68 3.82 7.01
N ILE A 146 -11.04 4.86 7.53
CA ILE A 146 -10.39 4.82 8.84
C ILE A 146 -11.43 4.82 9.97
N ASN A 147 -12.51 5.59 9.82
CA ASN A 147 -13.57 5.64 10.82
C ASN A 147 -14.40 4.34 10.89
N ALA A 148 -14.21 3.43 9.91
CA ALA A 148 -14.79 2.09 9.92
C ALA A 148 -14.06 1.12 10.85
N ILE A 149 -12.84 1.45 11.26
CA ILE A 149 -11.94 0.48 11.91
C ILE A 149 -12.25 0.39 13.40
N LYS A 150 -12.48 -0.83 13.89
CA LYS A 150 -12.48 -1.20 15.31
C LYS A 150 -11.06 -1.52 15.78
N ARG A 151 -10.35 -2.34 15.01
CA ARG A 151 -8.93 -2.68 15.19
C ARG A 151 -8.35 -3.26 13.91
N ILE A 152 -7.04 -3.31 13.85
CA ILE A 152 -6.29 -4.04 12.81
C ILE A 152 -5.44 -5.10 13.49
N GLU A 153 -5.50 -6.32 12.97
CA GLU A 153 -4.63 -7.42 13.39
C GLU A 153 -3.61 -7.67 12.28
N VAL A 154 -2.33 -7.63 12.63
CA VAL A 154 -1.23 -7.85 11.70
C VAL A 154 -0.50 -9.12 12.06
N LEU A 155 -0.74 -10.17 11.30
CA LEU A 155 -0.03 -11.43 11.41
C LEU A 155 1.30 -11.31 10.66
N ARG A 156 2.40 -11.34 11.38
CA ARG A 156 3.75 -11.23 10.83
C ARG A 156 4.36 -12.63 10.63
N ASP A 157 3.71 -13.45 9.79
CA ASP A 157 4.21 -14.78 9.42
C ASP A 157 3.54 -15.25 8.13
N GLY A 158 4.15 -16.18 7.40
CA GLY A 158 3.52 -16.81 6.26
C GLY A 158 2.24 -17.53 6.63
N ALA A 159 1.17 -17.29 5.87
CA ALA A 159 -0.16 -17.79 6.21
C ALA A 159 -0.95 -18.31 4.99
N GLY A 160 -0.26 -18.71 3.92
CA GLY A 160 -0.87 -19.24 2.71
C GLY A 160 -1.74 -20.47 2.95
N ALA A 161 -1.37 -21.34 3.89
CA ALA A 161 -2.17 -22.52 4.26
C ALA A 161 -3.52 -22.15 4.92
N GLN A 162 -3.61 -21.01 5.58
CA GLN A 162 -4.83 -20.56 6.27
C GLN A 162 -5.71 -19.66 5.40
N TYR A 163 -5.08 -18.75 4.60
CA TYR A 163 -5.77 -17.67 3.88
C TYR A 163 -5.59 -17.73 2.36
N GLY A 164 -4.79 -18.68 1.85
CA GLY A 164 -4.49 -18.79 0.42
C GLY A 164 -3.32 -17.91 -0.04
N SER A 165 -3.22 -17.73 -1.36
CA SER A 165 -2.12 -17.01 -2.00
C SER A 165 -1.92 -15.59 -1.46
N ASP A 166 -0.72 -15.04 -1.70
CA ASP A 166 -0.28 -13.68 -1.38
C ASP A 166 0.14 -13.44 0.08
N ALA A 167 -0.18 -14.36 1.00
CA ALA A 167 0.19 -14.28 2.41
C ALA A 167 1.65 -14.74 2.67
N ILE A 168 2.63 -14.16 1.98
CA ILE A 168 4.06 -14.49 2.11
C ILE A 168 4.68 -13.71 3.27
N ALA A 169 4.59 -12.37 3.24
CA ALA A 169 5.14 -11.50 4.28
C ALA A 169 4.30 -11.51 5.56
N GLY A 170 2.99 -11.68 5.39
CA GLY A 170 2.02 -11.66 6.46
C GLY A 170 0.62 -11.36 5.99
N VAL A 171 -0.27 -11.14 6.98
CA VAL A 171 -1.68 -10.80 6.76
C VAL A 171 -2.03 -9.56 7.56
N ILE A 172 -2.71 -8.61 6.93
CA ILE A 172 -3.29 -7.43 7.59
C ILE A 172 -4.79 -7.59 7.55
N ASN A 173 -5.43 -7.81 8.70
CA ASN A 173 -6.86 -7.98 8.82
C ASN A 173 -7.51 -6.77 9.49
N VAL A 174 -8.30 -6.04 8.74
CA VAL A 174 -9.05 -4.87 9.20
C VAL A 174 -10.40 -5.34 9.75
N ILE A 175 -10.59 -5.18 11.05
CA ILE A 175 -11.85 -5.49 11.71
C ILE A 175 -12.70 -4.22 11.80
N LEU A 176 -13.89 -4.27 11.22
CA LEU A 176 -14.81 -3.13 11.16
C LEU A 176 -15.51 -2.91 12.50
N ASP A 177 -15.87 -1.65 12.76
CA ASP A 177 -16.62 -1.23 13.93
C ASP A 177 -18.03 -1.88 13.93
N ASP A 178 -18.32 -2.60 15.00
CA ASP A 178 -19.56 -3.35 15.24
C ASP A 178 -20.34 -2.87 16.47
N ASN A 179 -19.94 -1.73 17.06
CA ASN A 179 -20.66 -1.15 18.21
C ASN A 179 -21.80 -0.23 17.74
N PRO A 180 -23.07 -0.68 17.79
CA PRO A 180 -24.20 0.10 17.29
C PRO A 180 -24.56 1.32 18.14
N GLU A 181 -24.19 1.32 19.42
CA GLU A 181 -24.63 2.33 20.39
C GLU A 181 -23.79 3.60 20.36
N ARG A 182 -22.65 3.58 19.64
CA ARG A 182 -21.72 4.70 19.59
C ARG A 182 -21.74 5.37 18.23
N GLY A 183 -22.26 6.60 18.19
CA GLY A 183 -22.11 7.52 17.06
C GLY A 183 -20.90 8.44 17.24
N GLU A 184 -20.34 8.95 16.13
CA GLU A 184 -19.18 9.84 16.17
C GLU A 184 -19.21 10.81 14.98
N LEU A 185 -18.90 12.08 15.26
CA LEU A 185 -18.57 13.10 14.26
C LEU A 185 -17.15 13.56 14.52
N GLU A 186 -16.34 13.67 13.48
CA GLU A 186 -14.98 14.19 13.59
C GLU A 186 -14.69 15.17 12.45
N ALA A 187 -13.97 16.22 12.77
CA ALA A 187 -13.42 17.14 11.78
C ALA A 187 -11.98 17.50 12.15
N SER A 188 -11.10 17.56 11.17
CA SER A 188 -9.73 18.03 11.35
C SER A 188 -9.28 18.93 10.21
N PHE A 189 -8.35 19.81 10.54
CA PHE A 189 -7.67 20.68 9.58
C PHE A 189 -6.19 20.76 9.95
N GLY A 190 -5.33 20.70 8.93
CA GLY A 190 -3.89 20.86 9.09
C GLY A 190 -3.20 21.32 7.83
N ALA A 191 -1.92 21.66 7.97
CA ALA A 191 -1.06 22.11 6.89
C ALA A 191 0.41 21.86 7.22
N TYR A 192 1.24 21.74 6.21
CA TYR A 192 2.69 21.82 6.37
C TYR A 192 3.10 23.28 6.63
N ASN A 193 3.99 23.50 7.58
CA ASN A 193 4.64 24.78 7.82
C ASN A 193 6.13 24.50 8.07
N THR A 194 6.94 24.73 7.06
CA THR A 194 8.28 24.17 6.96
C THR A 194 9.27 25.11 6.26
N ASP A 195 10.53 24.98 6.60
CA ASP A 195 11.61 25.70 5.94
C ASP A 195 12.15 24.87 4.76
N VAL A 196 11.92 25.35 3.53
CA VAL A 196 12.38 24.67 2.30
C VAL A 196 13.79 25.20 1.96
N GLU A 197 14.79 24.48 2.45
CA GLU A 197 16.19 24.85 2.30
C GLU A 197 16.62 25.11 0.86
N PRO A 198 16.26 24.25 -0.15
CA PRO A 198 16.67 24.45 -1.55
C PRO A 198 16.29 25.80 -2.14
N ILE A 199 15.26 26.45 -1.60
CA ILE A 199 14.81 27.78 -2.04
C ILE A 199 14.97 28.85 -0.96
N ASN A 200 15.54 28.48 0.20
CA ASN A 200 15.76 29.35 1.36
C ASN A 200 14.48 30.13 1.76
N ARG A 201 13.37 29.43 1.90
CA ARG A 201 12.08 30.04 2.20
C ARG A 201 11.19 29.15 3.05
N ARG A 202 10.55 29.74 4.06
CA ARG A 202 9.46 29.09 4.79
C ARG A 202 8.18 29.10 3.93
N VAL A 203 7.51 27.94 3.87
CA VAL A 203 6.26 27.75 3.11
C VAL A 203 5.18 27.18 4.01
N THR A 204 3.92 27.51 3.68
CA THR A 204 2.73 26.86 4.24
C THR A 204 1.89 26.36 3.07
N ASP A 205 1.79 25.05 2.94
CA ASP A 205 1.07 24.38 1.85
C ASP A 205 0.52 23.01 2.30
N GLY A 206 -0.09 22.27 1.38
CA GLY A 206 -0.62 20.94 1.66
C GLY A 206 -1.79 20.96 2.65
N GLN A 207 -2.58 22.05 2.66
CA GLN A 207 -3.74 22.17 3.51
C GLN A 207 -4.63 20.96 3.35
N THR A 208 -4.94 20.31 4.47
CA THR A 208 -5.75 19.09 4.50
C THR A 208 -6.96 19.32 5.37
N SER A 209 -8.14 19.07 4.82
CA SER A 209 -9.40 19.02 5.54
C SER A 209 -9.93 17.61 5.54
N TYR A 210 -10.34 17.13 6.68
CA TYR A 210 -10.98 15.82 6.86
C TYR A 210 -12.23 15.99 7.69
N ALA A 211 -13.30 15.29 7.30
CA ALA A 211 -14.53 15.20 8.07
C ALA A 211 -15.07 13.78 7.99
N SER A 212 -15.54 13.25 9.11
CA SER A 212 -16.17 11.93 9.15
C SER A 212 -17.38 11.90 10.06
N ALA A 213 -18.28 10.97 9.76
CA ALA A 213 -19.44 10.65 10.56
C ALA A 213 -19.67 9.16 10.57
N LYS A 214 -20.08 8.61 11.72
CA LYS A 214 -20.58 7.23 11.83
C LYS A 214 -21.72 7.16 12.82
N VAL A 215 -22.68 6.31 12.52
CA VAL A 215 -23.86 6.06 13.36
C VAL A 215 -24.25 4.59 13.27
N GLY A 216 -24.86 4.09 14.30
CA GLY A 216 -25.39 2.74 14.36
C GLY A 216 -26.71 2.67 15.08
N THR A 217 -27.35 1.51 14.96
CA THR A 217 -28.57 1.16 15.68
C THR A 217 -28.63 -0.33 15.92
N LEU A 218 -29.29 -0.74 17.00
CA LEU A 218 -29.65 -2.13 17.23
C LEU A 218 -30.75 -2.54 16.27
N LEU A 219 -30.75 -3.80 15.85
CA LEU A 219 -31.79 -4.43 15.05
C LEU A 219 -32.41 -5.59 15.87
N GLY A 220 -33.56 -5.34 16.49
CA GLY A 220 -34.18 -6.28 17.42
C GLY A 220 -33.43 -6.39 18.73
N ASP A 221 -33.92 -7.33 19.58
CA ASP A 221 -33.40 -7.54 20.94
C ASP A 221 -32.32 -8.64 21.00
N ASP A 222 -32.11 -9.36 19.90
CA ASP A 222 -31.20 -10.54 19.81
C ASP A 222 -29.78 -10.19 19.41
N GLY A 223 -29.35 -8.92 19.57
CA GLY A 223 -27.97 -8.46 19.29
C GLY A 223 -27.71 -8.22 17.81
N GLY A 224 -28.74 -8.06 16.98
CA GLY A 224 -28.60 -7.56 15.61
C GLY A 224 -28.18 -6.08 15.60
N PHE A 225 -27.47 -5.64 14.61
CA PHE A 225 -27.08 -4.23 14.45
C PHE A 225 -26.94 -3.80 13.00
N PHE A 226 -27.05 -2.50 12.79
CA PHE A 226 -26.70 -1.82 11.54
C PHE A 226 -25.82 -0.62 11.87
N LYS A 227 -24.68 -0.50 11.20
CA LYS A 227 -23.75 0.61 11.36
C LYS A 227 -23.23 1.10 10.03
N VAL A 228 -23.13 2.41 9.86
CA VAL A 228 -22.66 3.08 8.64
C VAL A 228 -21.75 4.24 8.98
N GLY A 229 -20.89 4.59 8.05
CA GLY A 229 -20.09 5.78 8.16
C GLY A 229 -19.68 6.34 6.82
N LEU A 230 -19.25 7.59 6.89
CA LEU A 230 -18.82 8.41 5.76
C LEU A 230 -17.56 9.18 6.14
N GLU A 231 -16.64 9.36 5.19
CA GLU A 231 -15.47 10.22 5.30
C GLU A 231 -15.33 11.10 4.06
N LEU A 232 -14.97 12.33 4.29
CA LEU A 232 -14.64 13.30 3.25
C LEU A 232 -13.24 13.81 3.48
N LYS A 233 -12.44 13.88 2.43
CA LYS A 233 -11.06 14.34 2.47
C LYS A 233 -10.78 15.30 1.32
N ASN A 234 -10.05 16.37 1.63
CA ASN A 234 -9.46 17.25 0.63
C ASN A 234 -8.06 17.64 1.10
N ARG A 235 -7.04 17.36 0.28
CA ARG A 235 -5.66 17.77 0.50
C ARG A 235 -5.15 18.53 -0.70
N GLU A 236 -4.54 19.66 -0.48
CA GLU A 236 -3.84 20.44 -1.48
C GLU A 236 -2.42 19.88 -1.73
N ALA A 237 -1.85 20.19 -2.90
CA ALA A 237 -0.52 19.75 -3.25
C ALA A 237 0.57 20.47 -2.44
N THR A 238 1.72 19.80 -2.30
CA THR A 238 2.95 20.38 -1.75
C THR A 238 4.02 20.51 -2.83
N ASN A 239 5.04 21.35 -2.59
CA ASN A 239 6.20 21.43 -3.47
C ASN A 239 7.48 21.74 -2.71
N ARG A 240 8.47 20.85 -2.82
CA ARG A 240 9.81 20.97 -2.24
C ARG A 240 10.92 20.96 -3.30
N ALA A 241 10.56 21.11 -4.59
CA ALA A 241 11.52 21.21 -5.67
C ALA A 241 12.43 22.43 -5.48
N GLY A 242 13.67 22.27 -5.93
CA GLY A 242 14.66 23.33 -5.96
C GLY A 242 14.53 24.22 -7.19
N PHE A 243 15.57 25.03 -7.42
CA PHE A 243 15.68 25.85 -8.61
C PHE A 243 16.32 25.05 -9.76
N ASP A 244 15.75 25.22 -10.95
CA ASP A 244 16.18 24.57 -12.17
C ASP A 244 17.50 25.15 -12.66
N GLN A 245 18.49 24.30 -12.86
CA GLN A 245 19.80 24.68 -13.41
C GLN A 245 19.89 24.45 -14.93
N ILE A 246 18.81 24.02 -15.56
CA ILE A 246 18.72 23.62 -16.97
C ILE A 246 19.72 22.52 -17.33
N PRO A 247 19.27 21.30 -17.64
CA PRO A 247 20.13 20.18 -18.02
C PRO A 247 21.02 20.53 -19.24
N PRO A 248 22.29 20.11 -19.27
CA PRO A 248 23.19 20.41 -20.38
C PRO A 248 22.79 19.74 -21.71
N PHE A 249 21.90 18.74 -21.66
CA PHE A 249 21.35 18.08 -22.85
C PHE A 249 20.14 18.81 -23.43
N GLU A 250 19.56 19.76 -22.73
CA GLU A 250 18.54 20.65 -23.29
C GLU A 250 19.19 21.68 -24.22
N GLU A 251 18.49 22.07 -25.28
CA GLU A 251 18.97 23.12 -26.15
C GLU A 251 19.21 24.44 -25.38
N GLN A 252 20.42 24.98 -25.43
CA GLN A 252 20.81 26.17 -24.70
C GLN A 252 20.33 27.46 -25.41
N THR A 253 19.04 27.47 -25.79
CA THR A 253 18.39 28.63 -26.38
C THR A 253 18.11 29.72 -25.36
N PRO A 254 17.93 30.99 -25.77
CA PRO A 254 17.53 32.05 -24.85
C PRO A 254 16.21 31.76 -24.14
N ALA A 255 15.28 31.04 -24.79
CA ALA A 255 14.00 30.69 -24.21
C ALA A 255 14.14 29.63 -23.09
N ASN A 256 14.93 28.59 -23.32
CA ASN A 256 15.21 27.57 -22.31
C ASN A 256 15.99 28.17 -21.14
N LEU A 257 17.06 28.93 -21.43
CA LEU A 257 17.89 29.56 -20.40
C LEU A 257 17.14 30.58 -19.54
N ALA A 258 16.07 31.19 -20.07
CA ALA A 258 15.22 32.11 -19.31
C ALA A 258 14.47 31.40 -18.16
N LEU A 259 14.46 30.08 -18.13
CA LEU A 259 13.86 29.26 -17.05
C LEU A 259 14.85 28.89 -15.97
N ALA A 260 16.13 29.17 -16.15
CA ALA A 260 17.15 28.93 -15.12
C ALA A 260 16.82 29.73 -13.85
N GLY A 261 17.03 29.14 -12.70
CA GLY A 261 16.69 29.73 -11.41
C GLY A 261 15.19 29.83 -11.10
N ARG A 262 14.32 29.23 -11.93
CA ARG A 262 12.88 29.08 -11.62
C ARG A 262 12.60 27.70 -11.04
N ARG A 263 11.42 27.54 -10.42
CA ARG A 263 10.91 26.26 -9.93
C ARG A 263 10.01 25.64 -10.99
N ASN A 264 10.58 24.92 -11.93
CA ASN A 264 9.86 24.33 -13.05
C ASN A 264 9.27 22.96 -12.68
N TYR A 265 9.83 22.28 -11.69
CA TYR A 265 9.44 20.94 -11.20
C TYR A 265 8.60 21.03 -9.93
N VAL A 266 8.05 19.89 -9.55
CA VAL A 266 7.38 19.67 -8.27
C VAL A 266 7.95 18.40 -7.64
N LEU A 267 8.30 18.49 -6.38
CA LEU A 267 8.63 17.37 -5.50
C LEU A 267 7.73 17.46 -4.27
N GLY A 268 6.91 16.45 -4.03
CA GLY A 268 5.98 16.44 -2.90
C GLY A 268 4.68 15.71 -3.21
N ASP A 269 3.70 15.86 -2.34
CA ASP A 269 2.40 15.20 -2.47
C ASP A 269 1.54 15.91 -3.53
N GLY A 270 0.86 15.13 -4.37
CA GLY A 270 -0.19 15.67 -5.25
C GLY A 270 -1.48 16.02 -4.50
N ALA A 271 -2.32 16.83 -5.09
CA ALA A 271 -3.64 17.12 -4.55
C ALA A 271 -4.51 15.85 -4.54
N THR A 272 -5.36 15.73 -3.52
CA THR A 272 -6.26 14.57 -3.38
C THR A 272 -7.62 15.02 -2.88
N LYS A 273 -8.69 14.53 -3.52
CA LYS A 273 -10.06 14.65 -3.02
C LYS A 273 -10.68 13.27 -2.97
N GLY A 274 -11.34 12.93 -1.87
CA GLY A 274 -11.90 11.61 -1.69
C GLY A 274 -13.14 11.58 -0.83
N LEU A 275 -13.93 10.54 -1.09
CA LEU A 275 -15.09 10.15 -0.31
C LEU A 275 -14.94 8.66 -0.01
N ASN A 276 -15.05 8.27 1.26
CA ASN A 276 -15.20 6.90 1.69
C ASN A 276 -16.58 6.72 2.34
N ALA A 277 -17.20 5.57 2.07
CA ALA A 277 -18.41 5.12 2.76
C ALA A 277 -18.27 3.66 3.15
N TRP A 278 -18.92 3.26 4.22
CA TRP A 278 -18.92 1.89 4.68
C TRP A 278 -20.18 1.51 5.41
N LEU A 279 -20.45 0.23 5.46
CA LEU A 279 -21.49 -0.37 6.26
C LEU A 279 -20.99 -1.65 6.94
N ASN A 280 -21.55 -1.96 8.10
CA ASN A 280 -21.38 -3.23 8.80
C ASN A 280 -22.70 -3.58 9.50
N THR A 281 -23.21 -4.79 9.27
CA THR A 281 -24.50 -5.21 9.81
C THR A 281 -24.54 -6.70 10.09
N LYS A 282 -25.32 -7.07 11.09
CA LYS A 282 -25.68 -8.45 11.34
C LYS A 282 -27.14 -8.55 11.79
N VAL A 283 -27.80 -9.58 11.38
CA VAL A 283 -29.21 -9.84 11.67
C VAL A 283 -29.36 -11.30 12.11
N PRO A 284 -29.60 -11.58 13.40
CA PRO A 284 -29.91 -12.92 13.86
C PRO A 284 -31.18 -13.44 13.19
N PHE A 285 -31.20 -14.68 12.72
CA PHE A 285 -32.38 -15.37 12.21
C PHE A 285 -32.79 -16.55 13.09
N SER A 286 -31.91 -16.93 14.01
CA SER A 286 -32.19 -17.95 15.04
C SER A 286 -31.28 -17.71 16.25
N ALA A 287 -31.50 -18.44 17.34
CA ALA A 287 -30.64 -18.37 18.53
C ALA A 287 -29.13 -18.67 18.22
N ASN A 288 -28.86 -19.49 17.19
CA ASN A 288 -27.56 -19.96 16.84
C ASN A 288 -27.16 -19.61 15.39
N GLY A 289 -27.81 -18.64 14.76
CA GLY A 289 -27.51 -18.28 13.40
C GLY A 289 -27.83 -16.83 13.08
N GLU A 290 -26.97 -16.21 12.27
CA GLU A 290 -27.09 -14.81 11.85
C GLU A 290 -26.69 -14.63 10.39
N PHE A 291 -27.39 -13.73 9.71
CA PHE A 291 -26.91 -13.12 8.48
C PHE A 291 -26.01 -11.94 8.81
N TYR A 292 -24.99 -11.74 8.01
CA TYR A 292 -24.15 -10.55 8.11
C TYR A 292 -23.85 -9.97 6.73
N ALA A 293 -23.62 -8.67 6.69
CA ALA A 293 -23.11 -8.02 5.51
C ALA A 293 -22.21 -6.84 5.90
N PHE A 294 -21.18 -6.61 5.12
CA PHE A 294 -20.36 -5.42 5.25
C PHE A 294 -19.83 -4.98 3.89
N GLY A 295 -19.45 -3.72 3.80
CA GLY A 295 -18.87 -3.21 2.58
C GLY A 295 -18.17 -1.88 2.77
N THR A 296 -17.27 -1.58 1.83
CA THR A 296 -16.55 -0.31 1.74
C THR A 296 -16.65 0.22 0.32
N TYR A 297 -16.80 1.52 0.19
CA TYR A 297 -16.75 2.25 -1.07
C TYR A 297 -15.81 3.43 -0.95
N ASN A 298 -14.95 3.62 -1.96
CA ASN A 298 -14.08 4.78 -2.12
C ASN A 298 -14.26 5.39 -3.50
N GLN A 299 -14.31 6.70 -3.55
CA GLN A 299 -14.08 7.48 -4.76
C GLN A 299 -13.02 8.53 -4.46
N ARG A 300 -11.94 8.55 -5.24
CA ARG A 300 -10.81 9.43 -5.00
C ARG A 300 -10.24 9.96 -6.30
N ASP A 301 -10.09 11.28 -6.38
CA ASP A 301 -9.37 11.99 -7.41
C ASP A 301 -8.00 12.40 -6.86
N THR A 302 -6.95 12.15 -7.63
CA THR A 302 -5.56 12.42 -7.26
C THR A 302 -4.83 13.11 -8.38
N GLU A 303 -3.82 13.92 -8.06
CA GLU A 303 -2.91 14.52 -9.02
C GLU A 303 -1.48 14.02 -8.78
N GLY A 304 -0.73 13.82 -9.85
CA GLY A 304 0.69 13.50 -9.84
C GLY A 304 1.50 14.54 -10.62
N ALA A 305 2.72 14.79 -10.17
CA ALA A 305 3.66 15.63 -10.88
C ALA A 305 4.40 14.83 -11.96
N ASN A 306 4.86 15.52 -12.99
CA ASN A 306 5.67 14.96 -14.04
C ASN A 306 6.81 15.91 -14.38
N TYR A 307 7.79 15.41 -15.15
CA TYR A 307 8.91 16.20 -15.58
C TYR A 307 8.50 17.38 -16.48
N PHE A 308 9.24 18.48 -16.40
CA PHE A 308 8.99 19.67 -17.17
C PHE A 308 9.40 19.49 -18.64
N ARG A 309 8.72 20.13 -19.57
CA ARG A 309 9.03 20.19 -21.00
C ARG A 309 9.42 21.61 -21.34
N TYR A 310 10.66 21.79 -21.82
CA TYR A 310 11.24 23.11 -22.10
C TYR A 310 10.66 23.72 -23.38
N PRO A 311 10.68 25.06 -23.51
CA PRO A 311 10.06 25.77 -24.63
C PRO A 311 10.49 25.27 -26.01
N ASP A 312 11.78 25.06 -26.20
CA ASP A 312 12.39 24.68 -27.49
C ASP A 312 12.72 23.16 -27.56
N GLY A 313 12.24 22.37 -26.62
CA GLY A 313 12.35 20.92 -26.66
C GLY A 313 11.47 20.27 -27.73
N SER A 314 11.89 19.08 -28.23
CA SER A 314 11.13 18.34 -29.25
C SER A 314 9.73 17.94 -28.82
N ALA A 315 9.49 17.84 -27.51
CA ALA A 315 8.21 17.50 -26.92
C ALA A 315 7.27 18.70 -26.74
N ASN A 316 7.60 19.87 -27.26
CA ASN A 316 6.79 21.09 -27.11
C ASN A 316 6.54 21.79 -28.46
N TRP A 317 5.46 22.55 -28.47
CA TRP A 317 5.12 23.53 -29.49
C TRP A 317 4.91 24.88 -28.81
N ARG A 318 5.73 25.88 -29.14
CA ARG A 318 5.67 27.23 -28.52
C ARG A 318 4.36 27.95 -28.80
N GLU A 319 3.65 27.57 -29.85
CA GLU A 319 2.31 28.06 -30.17
C GLU A 319 1.29 27.65 -29.11
N ILE A 320 1.52 26.49 -28.43
CA ILE A 320 0.67 25.98 -27.34
C ILE A 320 1.25 26.43 -26.00
N TYR A 321 2.55 26.18 -25.79
CA TYR A 321 3.26 26.47 -24.53
C TYR A 321 4.52 27.31 -24.77
N PRO A 322 4.36 28.66 -24.87
CA PRO A 322 5.50 29.55 -25.20
C PRO A 322 6.67 29.48 -24.21
N ASN A 323 6.38 29.15 -22.95
CA ASN A 323 7.35 29.06 -21.86
C ASN A 323 7.60 27.63 -21.38
N GLY A 324 7.31 26.62 -22.20
CA GLY A 324 7.33 25.25 -21.75
C GLY A 324 6.15 24.89 -20.83
N TYR A 325 6.09 23.65 -20.35
CA TYR A 325 4.99 23.16 -19.54
C TYR A 325 5.37 21.96 -18.70
N ARG A 326 4.61 21.70 -17.66
CA ARG A 326 4.69 20.48 -16.87
C ARG A 326 3.35 19.75 -16.97
N PRO A 327 3.33 18.56 -17.56
CA PRO A 327 2.14 17.71 -17.57
C PRO A 327 1.73 17.36 -16.14
N ILE A 328 0.44 17.21 -15.92
CA ILE A 328 -0.13 16.77 -14.65
C ILE A 328 -0.95 15.53 -14.92
N SER A 329 -0.58 14.44 -14.26
CA SER A 329 -1.39 13.23 -14.26
C SER A 329 -2.56 13.37 -13.29
N GLU A 330 -3.71 12.90 -13.70
CA GLU A 330 -4.94 12.87 -12.90
C GLU A 330 -5.40 11.41 -12.83
N GLY A 331 -5.58 10.88 -11.62
CA GLY A 331 -6.09 9.55 -11.36
C GLY A 331 -7.48 9.64 -10.75
N GLU A 332 -8.48 9.04 -11.37
CA GLU A 332 -9.81 8.81 -10.81
C GLU A 332 -9.91 7.36 -10.38
N ASN A 333 -9.92 7.12 -9.06
CA ASN A 333 -10.00 5.78 -8.46
C ASN A 333 -11.39 5.56 -7.87
N ARG A 334 -12.03 4.44 -8.23
CA ARG A 334 -13.27 3.94 -7.61
C ARG A 334 -13.04 2.53 -7.14
N ASP A 335 -13.37 2.30 -5.88
CA ASP A 335 -13.12 1.02 -5.23
C ASP A 335 -14.35 0.60 -4.43
N LEU A 336 -14.75 -0.67 -4.59
CA LEU A 336 -15.91 -1.25 -3.93
C LEU A 336 -15.59 -2.64 -3.41
N GLN A 337 -15.94 -2.91 -2.17
CA GLN A 337 -16.04 -4.27 -1.64
C GLN A 337 -17.40 -4.46 -0.97
N ILE A 338 -18.06 -5.56 -1.26
CA ILE A 338 -19.29 -5.98 -0.60
C ILE A 338 -19.16 -7.46 -0.25
N VAL A 339 -19.46 -7.78 0.99
CA VAL A 339 -19.50 -9.15 1.51
C VAL A 339 -20.87 -9.39 2.13
N ALA A 340 -21.46 -10.54 1.84
CA ALA A 340 -22.66 -11.03 2.49
C ALA A 340 -22.49 -12.51 2.83
N GLY A 341 -22.98 -12.91 3.99
CA GLY A 341 -22.88 -14.29 4.45
C GLY A 341 -23.88 -14.66 5.53
N ALA A 342 -23.86 -15.92 5.86
CA ALA A 342 -24.58 -16.50 6.98
C ALA A 342 -23.62 -17.35 7.79
N ARG A 343 -23.64 -17.20 9.09
CA ARG A 343 -22.84 -18.01 10.01
C ARG A 343 -23.68 -18.44 11.21
N GLY A 344 -23.24 -19.51 11.81
CA GLY A 344 -23.95 -20.03 12.97
C GLY A 344 -23.45 -21.41 13.36
N GLN A 345 -24.26 -22.13 14.14
CA GLN A 345 -23.94 -23.46 14.65
C GLN A 345 -24.92 -24.49 14.13
N LEU A 346 -24.41 -25.60 13.64
CA LEU A 346 -25.15 -26.76 13.17
C LEU A 346 -24.63 -28.02 13.89
N GLY A 347 -25.36 -28.44 14.96
CA GLY A 347 -24.84 -29.47 15.88
C GLY A 347 -23.56 -28.96 16.57
N ASP A 348 -22.47 -29.75 16.49
CA ASP A 348 -21.18 -29.40 17.07
C ASP A 348 -20.30 -28.57 16.11
N TRP A 349 -20.79 -28.16 14.96
CA TRP A 349 -20.03 -27.45 13.96
C TRP A 349 -20.50 -25.99 13.88
N ASP A 350 -19.54 -25.09 13.95
CA ASP A 350 -19.74 -23.71 13.52
C ASP A 350 -19.51 -23.62 12.01
N TYR A 351 -20.36 -22.87 11.33
CA TYR A 351 -20.25 -22.64 9.89
C TYR A 351 -20.25 -21.17 9.56
N ASP A 352 -19.53 -20.80 8.49
CA ASP A 352 -19.55 -19.48 7.84
C ASP A 352 -19.59 -19.68 6.31
N ALA A 353 -20.70 -19.29 5.69
CA ALA A 353 -20.85 -19.31 4.24
C ALA A 353 -21.00 -17.88 3.73
N SER A 354 -20.17 -17.47 2.77
CA SER A 354 -20.16 -16.09 2.32
C SER A 354 -19.82 -15.93 0.84
N VAL A 355 -20.28 -14.80 0.29
CA VAL A 355 -19.87 -14.29 -1.03
C VAL A 355 -19.29 -12.90 -0.84
N ASN A 356 -18.12 -12.67 -1.43
CA ASN A 356 -17.37 -11.43 -1.41
C ASN A 356 -17.17 -10.96 -2.85
N TYR A 357 -17.57 -9.75 -3.16
CA TYR A 357 -17.31 -9.08 -4.43
C TYR A 357 -16.47 -7.84 -4.18
N GLY A 358 -15.35 -7.74 -4.86
CA GLY A 358 -14.46 -6.58 -4.85
C GLY A 358 -14.20 -6.09 -6.26
N ARG A 359 -14.14 -4.77 -6.45
CA ARG A 359 -13.83 -4.14 -7.73
C ARG A 359 -13.10 -2.83 -7.53
N ASN A 360 -12.02 -2.65 -8.29
CA ASN A 360 -11.31 -1.40 -8.42
C ASN A 360 -11.34 -0.96 -9.88
N ASP A 361 -11.78 0.27 -10.13
CA ASP A 361 -11.72 0.94 -11.42
C ASP A 361 -10.81 2.16 -11.31
N PHE A 362 -9.86 2.28 -12.21
CA PHE A 362 -8.94 3.39 -12.28
C PHE A 362 -8.92 4.01 -13.67
N THR A 363 -9.17 5.32 -13.76
CA THR A 363 -9.04 6.08 -15.01
C THR A 363 -7.84 7.01 -14.92
N TYR A 364 -6.94 6.87 -15.89
CA TYR A 364 -5.77 7.74 -16.00
C TYR A 364 -6.04 8.87 -17.01
N ARG A 365 -5.76 10.11 -16.62
CA ARG A 365 -5.90 11.30 -17.44
C ARG A 365 -4.66 12.17 -17.36
N LEU A 366 -4.48 12.99 -18.35
CA LEU A 366 -3.45 14.04 -18.38
C LEU A 366 -4.10 15.38 -18.67
N ARG A 367 -3.65 16.40 -17.97
CA ARG A 367 -3.90 17.82 -18.31
C ARG A 367 -2.59 18.57 -18.43
N ASN A 368 -2.65 19.71 -19.09
CA ASN A 368 -1.45 20.49 -19.36
C ASN A 368 -0.38 19.66 -20.08
N SER A 369 -0.80 18.86 -21.06
CA SER A 369 0.05 17.98 -21.89
C SER A 369 -0.16 18.29 -23.37
N LEU A 370 0.52 17.60 -24.25
CA LEU A 370 0.27 17.59 -25.70
C LEU A 370 0.84 16.32 -26.34
N ASN A 371 0.35 15.97 -27.51
CA ASN A 371 1.00 15.01 -28.40
C ASN A 371 1.77 15.80 -29.48
N ALA A 372 3.09 15.85 -29.34
CA ALA A 372 3.94 16.69 -30.18
C ALA A 372 3.88 16.31 -31.65
N SER A 373 3.69 15.03 -31.99
CA SER A 373 3.57 14.56 -33.37
C SER A 373 2.32 15.04 -34.09
N LEU A 374 1.27 15.47 -33.33
CA LEU A 374 0.05 16.06 -33.90
C LEU A 374 0.23 17.54 -34.30
N GLY A 375 1.34 18.18 -33.91
CA GLY A 375 1.63 19.57 -34.20
C GLY A 375 0.95 20.58 -33.30
N PRO A 376 0.92 21.87 -33.67
CA PRO A 376 0.36 22.97 -32.86
C PRO A 376 -1.16 22.88 -32.64
N GLY A 377 -1.84 21.98 -33.36
CA GLY A 377 -3.27 21.68 -33.15
C GLY A 377 -3.56 20.60 -32.12
N SER A 378 -2.55 20.11 -31.42
CA SER A 378 -2.74 19.09 -30.39
C SER A 378 -3.67 19.57 -29.27
N THR A 379 -4.57 18.66 -28.79
CA THR A 379 -5.26 18.87 -27.52
C THR A 379 -4.28 18.92 -26.36
N THR A 380 -4.68 19.53 -25.25
CA THR A 380 -3.87 19.64 -24.01
C THR A 380 -4.41 18.80 -22.86
N ARG A 381 -5.50 18.04 -23.12
CA ARG A 381 -6.13 17.12 -22.17
C ARG A 381 -6.38 15.79 -22.85
N PHE A 382 -6.09 14.69 -22.14
CA PHE A 382 -6.24 13.35 -22.64
C PHE A 382 -6.78 12.43 -21.57
N LYS A 383 -7.62 11.48 -21.95
CA LYS A 383 -7.80 10.25 -21.22
C LYS A 383 -6.82 9.25 -21.81
N THR A 384 -5.93 8.69 -20.98
CA THR A 384 -4.88 7.78 -21.47
C THR A 384 -5.24 6.31 -21.36
N GLY A 385 -6.24 5.97 -20.52
CA GLY A 385 -6.76 4.61 -20.41
C GLY A 385 -7.64 4.41 -19.19
N ASP A 386 -8.41 3.33 -19.21
CA ASP A 386 -9.14 2.81 -18.06
C ASP A 386 -8.61 1.43 -17.70
N PHE A 387 -8.56 1.15 -16.41
CA PHE A 387 -8.11 -0.10 -15.83
C PHE A 387 -9.14 -0.59 -14.85
N ALA A 388 -9.47 -1.88 -14.88
CA ALA A 388 -10.42 -2.49 -13.97
C ALA A 388 -9.91 -3.84 -13.47
N PHE A 389 -9.99 -4.06 -12.18
CA PHE A 389 -9.79 -5.36 -11.56
C PHE A 389 -11.04 -5.71 -10.75
N ALA A 390 -11.56 -6.93 -10.95
CA ALA A 390 -12.69 -7.44 -10.20
C ALA A 390 -12.39 -8.83 -9.66
N GLN A 391 -12.88 -9.10 -8.45
CA GLN A 391 -12.71 -10.37 -7.75
C GLN A 391 -14.03 -10.79 -7.12
N THR A 392 -14.46 -12.02 -7.37
CA THR A 392 -15.58 -12.66 -6.66
C THR A 392 -15.07 -13.88 -5.93
N VAL A 393 -15.36 -13.98 -4.63
CA VAL A 393 -14.93 -15.11 -3.80
C VAL A 393 -16.16 -15.69 -3.09
N ALA A 394 -16.37 -16.99 -3.21
CA ALA A 394 -17.32 -17.74 -2.43
C ALA A 394 -16.57 -18.65 -1.46
N ASN A 395 -16.89 -18.56 -0.17
CA ASN A 395 -16.26 -19.34 0.90
C ASN A 395 -17.31 -20.16 1.67
N LEU A 396 -16.90 -21.35 2.07
CA LEU A 396 -17.57 -22.16 3.08
C LEU A 396 -16.52 -22.61 4.08
N ASP A 397 -16.64 -22.17 5.32
CA ASP A 397 -15.77 -22.49 6.45
C ASP A 397 -16.56 -23.30 7.48
N LEU A 398 -15.96 -24.37 7.98
CA LEU A 398 -16.53 -25.23 9.04
C LEU A 398 -15.51 -25.37 10.16
N THR A 399 -15.94 -25.21 11.41
CA THR A 399 -15.06 -25.32 12.58
C THR A 399 -15.74 -26.19 13.65
N ARG A 400 -14.95 -27.01 14.32
CA ARG A 400 -15.42 -27.82 15.45
C ARG A 400 -14.37 -27.86 16.54
N VAL A 401 -14.81 -27.65 17.77
CA VAL A 401 -13.98 -27.82 18.98
C VAL A 401 -14.32 -29.17 19.61
N PHE A 402 -13.30 -29.92 20.00
CA PHE A 402 -13.46 -31.20 20.67
C PHE A 402 -12.26 -31.55 21.54
N ASP A 403 -12.48 -32.32 22.59
CA ASP A 403 -11.42 -32.84 23.46
C ASP A 403 -11.04 -34.24 23.07
N ALA A 404 -9.75 -34.49 22.90
CA ALA A 404 -9.18 -35.79 22.61
C ALA A 404 -7.72 -35.87 23.07
N ALA A 405 -7.27 -37.08 23.46
CA ALA A 405 -5.87 -37.33 23.82
C ALA A 405 -5.28 -36.37 24.88
N GLY A 406 -6.14 -35.84 25.80
CA GLY A 406 -5.71 -34.91 26.84
C GLY A 406 -5.47 -33.47 26.37
N ALA A 407 -6.00 -33.12 25.20
CA ALA A 407 -5.91 -31.77 24.61
C ALA A 407 -7.26 -31.34 24.08
N THR A 408 -7.47 -30.02 24.03
CA THR A 408 -8.57 -29.39 23.31
C THR A 408 -8.10 -29.09 21.89
N HIS A 409 -8.88 -29.56 20.92
CA HIS A 409 -8.61 -29.39 19.51
C HIS A 409 -9.67 -28.52 18.85
N THR A 410 -9.24 -27.56 18.05
CA THR A 410 -10.10 -26.81 17.12
C THR A 410 -9.75 -27.27 15.70
N PHE A 411 -10.64 -28.03 15.10
CA PHE A 411 -10.50 -28.48 13.71
C PHE A 411 -11.29 -27.51 12.81
N GLY A 412 -10.61 -26.99 11.78
CA GLY A 412 -11.22 -26.14 10.76
C GLY A 412 -11.03 -26.77 9.38
N THR A 413 -12.02 -26.69 8.53
CA THR A 413 -11.93 -27.06 7.11
C THR A 413 -12.81 -26.14 6.28
N GLY A 414 -12.53 -26.07 5.00
CA GLY A 414 -13.36 -25.24 4.13
C GLY A 414 -12.99 -25.34 2.67
N ALA A 415 -13.80 -24.68 1.87
CA ALA A 415 -13.61 -24.55 0.43
C ALA A 415 -13.78 -23.11 -0.01
N GLU A 416 -13.03 -22.71 -1.02
CA GLU A 416 -13.10 -21.39 -1.63
C GLU A 416 -13.16 -21.56 -3.15
N PHE A 417 -14.02 -20.76 -3.78
CA PHE A 417 -13.99 -20.54 -5.21
C PHE A 417 -13.77 -19.05 -5.46
N ARG A 418 -12.73 -18.70 -6.24
CA ARG A 418 -12.38 -17.33 -6.56
C ARG A 418 -12.33 -17.15 -8.08
N ARG A 419 -12.98 -16.09 -8.55
CA ARG A 419 -12.88 -15.61 -9.94
C ARG A 419 -12.26 -14.22 -9.94
N GLU A 420 -11.21 -14.05 -10.73
CA GLU A 420 -10.52 -12.79 -10.96
C GLU A 420 -10.70 -12.36 -12.40
N GLN A 421 -10.80 -11.04 -12.63
CA GLN A 421 -10.90 -10.45 -13.95
C GLN A 421 -10.08 -9.16 -13.98
N TYR A 422 -9.31 -8.98 -15.05
CA TYR A 422 -8.56 -7.77 -15.34
C TYR A 422 -8.87 -7.27 -16.73
N ARG A 423 -9.17 -5.97 -16.83
CA ARG A 423 -9.50 -5.31 -18.08
C ARG A 423 -8.83 -3.97 -18.19
N THR A 424 -8.39 -3.66 -19.40
CA THR A 424 -7.93 -2.33 -19.79
C THR A 424 -8.69 -1.85 -21.01
N HIS A 425 -8.90 -0.53 -21.11
CA HIS A 425 -9.52 0.07 -22.28
C HIS A 425 -8.70 1.25 -22.79
N ALA A 426 -8.67 1.41 -24.11
CA ALA A 426 -7.95 2.45 -24.81
C ALA A 426 -8.32 3.86 -24.33
N GLY A 427 -7.32 4.73 -24.41
CA GLY A 427 -7.49 6.15 -24.19
C GLY A 427 -8.07 6.88 -25.40
N ASP A 428 -8.08 8.21 -25.34
CA ASP A 428 -8.46 9.04 -26.47
C ASP A 428 -7.48 8.83 -27.64
N PRO A 429 -7.92 8.71 -28.89
CA PRO A 429 -7.04 8.50 -30.04
C PRO A 429 -5.86 9.48 -30.11
N ALA A 430 -6.08 10.75 -29.75
CA ALA A 430 -5.02 11.74 -29.72
C ALA A 430 -3.93 11.46 -28.67
N SER A 431 -4.21 10.61 -27.65
CA SER A 431 -3.24 10.27 -26.61
C SER A 431 -2.18 9.27 -27.08
N TYR A 432 -2.43 8.50 -28.14
CA TYR A 432 -1.51 7.47 -28.65
C TYR A 432 -1.22 7.58 -30.15
N ALA A 433 -2.01 8.31 -30.94
CA ALA A 433 -1.86 8.36 -32.39
C ALA A 433 -0.54 9.05 -32.80
N ALA A 434 0.11 8.47 -33.83
CA ALA A 434 1.19 9.14 -34.54
C ALA A 434 0.61 10.22 -35.46
N GLY A 435 1.18 11.42 -35.37
CA GLY A 435 0.79 12.55 -36.21
C GLY A 435 1.73 12.77 -37.42
N PRO A 436 1.51 13.82 -38.18
CA PRO A 436 2.30 14.12 -39.38
C PRO A 436 3.72 14.62 -39.09
N PHE A 437 4.02 15.02 -37.85
CA PHE A 437 5.33 15.51 -37.43
C PHE A 437 6.17 14.37 -36.88
N THR A 438 6.78 13.59 -37.78
CA THR A 438 7.50 12.35 -37.46
C THR A 438 8.84 12.53 -36.74
N ASP A 439 9.34 13.77 -36.71
CA ASP A 439 10.53 14.20 -35.95
C ASP A 439 10.20 14.55 -34.49
N ARG A 440 8.91 14.44 -34.09
CA ARG A 440 8.43 14.75 -32.74
C ARG A 440 7.94 13.47 -32.02
N PRO A 441 8.05 13.43 -30.67
CA PRO A 441 7.54 12.32 -29.89
C PRO A 441 6.05 12.04 -30.12
N THR A 442 5.72 10.77 -30.35
CA THR A 442 4.34 10.31 -30.53
C THR A 442 3.66 10.11 -29.17
N GLY A 443 2.37 10.41 -29.12
CA GLY A 443 1.54 10.24 -27.92
C GLY A 443 1.61 11.38 -26.95
N SER A 444 0.68 11.40 -26.00
CA SER A 444 0.62 12.44 -24.95
C SER A 444 1.85 12.38 -24.06
N GLN A 445 2.37 13.55 -23.69
CA GLN A 445 3.55 13.68 -22.87
C GLN A 445 3.26 13.36 -21.40
N ALA A 446 4.17 12.62 -20.74
CA ALA A 446 4.08 12.05 -19.41
C ALA A 446 3.17 10.79 -19.30
N GLY A 447 3.01 10.08 -20.39
CA GLY A 447 2.30 8.83 -20.54
C GLY A 447 1.48 8.81 -21.82
N GLY A 448 1.91 8.03 -22.81
CA GLY A 448 1.11 7.74 -24.00
C GLY A 448 -0.13 6.95 -23.62
N GLY A 449 -1.25 7.21 -24.30
CA GLY A 449 -2.48 6.45 -24.08
C GLY A 449 -2.36 5.01 -24.54
N LEU A 450 -3.11 4.12 -23.90
CA LEU A 450 -3.35 2.79 -24.41
C LEU A 450 -4.06 2.89 -25.74
N SER A 451 -3.59 2.14 -26.73
CA SER A 451 -4.28 1.95 -28.00
C SER A 451 -5.24 0.75 -27.92
N PRO A 452 -6.16 0.56 -28.89
CA PRO A 452 -7.00 -0.62 -28.92
C PRO A 452 -6.24 -1.95 -29.01
N GLN A 453 -4.99 -1.94 -29.46
CA GLN A 453 -4.14 -3.14 -29.48
C GLN A 453 -3.55 -3.48 -28.11
N ASP A 454 -3.50 -2.52 -27.20
CA ASP A 454 -2.98 -2.67 -25.83
C ASP A 454 -4.09 -3.08 -24.83
N GLU A 455 -5.33 -3.26 -25.31
CA GLU A 455 -6.45 -3.68 -24.44
C GLU A 455 -6.29 -5.11 -23.97
N ALA A 456 -6.49 -5.33 -22.68
CA ALA A 456 -6.50 -6.64 -22.04
C ALA A 456 -7.91 -7.00 -21.55
N ASP A 457 -8.32 -8.24 -21.69
CA ASP A 457 -9.51 -8.84 -21.04
C ASP A 457 -9.14 -10.25 -20.58
N LEU A 458 -8.66 -10.35 -19.36
CA LEU A 458 -8.16 -11.59 -18.77
C LEU A 458 -9.05 -12.02 -17.61
N SER A 459 -9.20 -13.34 -17.46
CA SER A 459 -9.89 -13.88 -16.29
C SER A 459 -9.25 -15.19 -15.82
N ARG A 460 -9.38 -15.47 -14.53
CA ARG A 460 -8.88 -16.67 -13.89
C ARG A 460 -9.91 -17.20 -12.90
N ASN A 461 -10.04 -18.53 -12.84
CA ASN A 461 -10.78 -19.22 -11.79
C ASN A 461 -9.79 -19.98 -10.90
N VAL A 462 -10.02 -19.95 -9.60
CA VAL A 462 -9.24 -20.67 -8.58
C VAL A 462 -10.22 -21.44 -7.71
N ALA A 463 -9.98 -22.73 -7.55
CA ALA A 463 -10.72 -23.59 -6.61
C ALA A 463 -9.76 -24.06 -5.51
N SER A 464 -10.18 -23.94 -4.25
CA SER A 464 -9.34 -24.28 -3.12
C SER A 464 -10.07 -25.11 -2.08
N ALA A 465 -9.32 -25.95 -1.38
CA ALA A 465 -9.78 -26.62 -0.17
C ALA A 465 -8.67 -26.61 0.87
N TYR A 466 -9.03 -26.50 2.15
CA TYR A 466 -8.08 -26.48 3.24
C TYR A 466 -8.57 -27.26 4.45
N ALA A 467 -7.62 -27.65 5.30
CA ALA A 467 -7.88 -28.18 6.63
C ALA A 467 -6.80 -27.67 7.60
N ASN A 468 -7.20 -27.41 8.83
CA ASN A 468 -6.29 -27.04 9.90
C ASN A 468 -6.73 -27.62 11.24
N VAL A 469 -5.76 -27.82 12.12
CA VAL A 469 -5.96 -28.26 13.50
C VAL A 469 -5.13 -27.37 14.40
N SER A 470 -5.79 -26.67 15.32
CA SER A 470 -5.16 -25.97 16.44
C SER A 470 -5.36 -26.82 17.69
N SER A 471 -4.31 -27.14 18.41
CA SER A 471 -4.34 -28.03 19.58
C SER A 471 -3.74 -27.35 20.78
N GLN A 472 -4.43 -27.41 21.92
CA GLN A 472 -3.98 -26.91 23.20
C GLN A 472 -3.80 -28.05 24.18
N PHE A 473 -2.56 -28.32 24.61
CA PHE A 473 -2.19 -29.38 25.56
C PHE A 473 -1.94 -28.75 26.94
N GLY A 474 -2.99 -28.73 27.76
CA GLY A 474 -2.97 -28.01 29.03
C GLY A 474 -2.63 -26.52 28.82
N ASP A 475 -2.06 -25.88 29.83
CA ASP A 475 -1.79 -24.43 29.80
C ASP A 475 -0.44 -24.07 29.13
N LYS A 476 0.36 -25.07 28.78
CA LYS A 476 1.77 -24.83 28.40
C LYS A 476 2.10 -25.02 26.95
N PHE A 477 1.43 -25.93 26.27
CA PHE A 477 1.83 -26.27 24.90
C PHE A 477 0.68 -26.13 23.92
N SER A 478 0.90 -25.41 22.85
CA SER A 478 -0.05 -25.26 21.75
C SER A 478 0.63 -25.50 20.40
N THR A 479 -0.14 -26.05 19.46
CA THR A 479 0.31 -26.29 18.09
C THR A 479 -0.75 -25.88 17.11
N ASP A 480 -0.34 -25.43 15.91
CA ASP A 480 -1.19 -25.19 14.75
C ASP A 480 -0.61 -25.92 13.54
N LEU A 481 -1.43 -26.76 12.92
CA LEU A 481 -1.11 -27.46 11.66
C LEU A 481 -2.16 -27.06 10.62
N ALA A 482 -1.73 -26.63 9.46
CA ALA A 482 -2.62 -26.27 8.36
C ALA A 482 -2.07 -26.76 7.01
N GLY A 483 -2.99 -27.15 6.13
CA GLY A 483 -2.69 -27.50 4.75
C GLY A 483 -3.78 -26.98 3.82
N ARG A 484 -3.39 -26.49 2.63
CA ARG A 484 -4.28 -25.99 1.62
C ARG A 484 -3.87 -26.45 0.24
N TYR A 485 -4.83 -26.82 -0.55
CA TYR A 485 -4.73 -27.10 -1.97
C TYR A 485 -5.44 -26.01 -2.76
N GLU A 486 -4.81 -25.48 -3.80
CA GLU A 486 -5.36 -24.52 -4.71
C GLU A 486 -5.13 -24.98 -6.15
N HIS A 487 -6.17 -24.95 -6.98
CA HIS A 487 -6.08 -25.22 -8.41
C HIS A 487 -6.42 -23.96 -9.19
N TYR A 488 -5.43 -23.45 -9.91
CA TYR A 488 -5.53 -22.30 -10.78
C TYR A 488 -5.76 -22.77 -12.22
N GLN A 489 -6.65 -22.07 -12.93
CA GLN A 489 -7.01 -22.43 -14.30
C GLN A 489 -5.82 -22.34 -15.28
N ASP A 490 -4.89 -21.42 -15.04
CA ASP A 490 -3.78 -21.07 -15.94
C ASP A 490 -2.45 -21.77 -15.62
N PHE A 491 -2.11 -22.00 -14.38
CA PHE A 491 -0.82 -22.62 -14.01
C PHE A 491 -0.95 -23.84 -13.08
N GLY A 492 -2.15 -24.41 -12.94
CA GLY A 492 -2.36 -25.69 -12.30
C GLY A 492 -2.39 -25.64 -10.78
N SER A 493 -1.96 -26.71 -10.13
CA SER A 493 -2.17 -26.98 -8.72
C SER A 493 -1.01 -26.54 -7.86
N GLN A 494 -1.31 -25.96 -6.70
CA GLN A 494 -0.38 -25.53 -5.68
C GLN A 494 -0.78 -26.10 -4.31
N TRP A 495 0.24 -26.40 -3.49
CA TRP A 495 0.07 -26.88 -2.12
C TRP A 495 0.79 -25.95 -1.17
N THR A 496 0.11 -25.54 -0.10
CA THR A 496 0.70 -24.77 0.98
C THR A 496 0.44 -25.46 2.31
N GLY A 497 1.42 -25.36 3.21
CA GLY A 497 1.36 -25.97 4.53
C GLY A 497 1.99 -25.09 5.59
N LYS A 498 1.58 -25.27 6.83
CA LYS A 498 2.12 -24.56 7.99
C LYS A 498 2.12 -25.48 9.20
N LEU A 499 3.24 -25.43 9.94
CA LEU A 499 3.35 -25.98 11.29
C LEU A 499 3.87 -24.88 12.19
N ALA A 500 3.14 -24.62 13.29
CA ALA A 500 3.55 -23.70 14.33
C ALA A 500 3.39 -24.33 15.71
N ALA A 501 4.22 -23.95 16.66
CA ALA A 501 4.16 -24.41 18.03
C ALA A 501 4.56 -23.31 19.01
N ARG A 502 3.99 -23.34 20.22
CA ARG A 502 4.35 -22.49 21.34
C ARG A 502 4.45 -23.31 22.61
N TYR A 503 5.48 -23.04 23.40
CA TYR A 503 5.67 -23.66 24.70
C TYR A 503 5.90 -22.58 25.78
N ALA A 504 5.03 -22.54 26.78
CA ALA A 504 5.14 -21.68 27.94
C ALA A 504 5.96 -22.40 29.03
N PHE A 505 7.21 -22.01 29.22
CA PHE A 505 8.08 -22.53 30.28
C PHE A 505 7.62 -22.07 31.66
N ALA A 506 7.11 -20.85 31.72
CA ALA A 506 6.50 -20.23 32.88
C ALA A 506 5.36 -19.28 32.41
N PRO A 507 4.46 -18.86 33.29
CA PRO A 507 3.46 -17.86 32.94
C PRO A 507 4.07 -16.59 32.34
N ALA A 508 5.27 -16.23 32.78
CA ALA A 508 5.98 -15.04 32.32
C ALA A 508 6.87 -15.26 31.09
N PHE A 509 6.99 -16.46 30.55
CA PHE A 509 7.91 -16.73 29.43
C PHE A 509 7.46 -17.88 28.55
N ALA A 510 7.34 -17.61 27.26
CA ALA A 510 7.03 -18.62 26.24
C ALA A 510 7.93 -18.48 25.01
N LEU A 511 8.24 -19.62 24.40
CA LEU A 511 8.93 -19.74 23.12
C LEU A 511 7.92 -20.15 22.05
N ARG A 512 8.03 -19.58 20.85
CA ARG A 512 7.19 -19.91 19.71
C ARG A 512 8.03 -20.09 18.44
N GLY A 513 7.54 -20.89 17.50
CA GLY A 513 8.19 -21.03 16.21
C GLY A 513 7.25 -21.59 15.16
N ALA A 514 7.52 -21.24 13.91
CA ALA A 514 6.73 -21.73 12.79
C ALA A 514 7.60 -21.99 11.55
N VAL A 515 7.11 -22.90 10.71
CA VAL A 515 7.57 -23.11 9.35
C VAL A 515 6.35 -23.19 8.43
N SER A 516 6.42 -22.48 7.29
CA SER A 516 5.35 -22.52 6.29
C SER A 516 5.92 -22.38 4.88
N ASN A 517 5.28 -23.05 3.92
CA ASN A 517 5.46 -22.73 2.51
C ASN A 517 4.24 -21.99 1.99
N ASN A 518 4.46 -20.98 1.15
CA ASN A 518 3.42 -20.13 0.63
C ASN A 518 3.62 -19.92 -0.89
N VAL A 519 2.58 -19.49 -1.56
CA VAL A 519 2.55 -19.27 -3.00
C VAL A 519 1.92 -17.91 -3.29
N ARG A 520 2.45 -17.22 -4.29
CA ARG A 520 1.81 -16.07 -4.91
C ARG A 520 1.68 -16.31 -6.41
N ALA A 521 0.48 -16.22 -6.90
CA ALA A 521 0.20 -16.26 -8.34
C ALA A 521 0.69 -14.98 -9.03
N PRO A 522 1.21 -15.04 -10.28
CA PRO A 522 1.33 -13.85 -11.10
C PRO A 522 -0.03 -13.16 -11.18
N SER A 523 -0.13 -11.86 -10.93
CA SER A 523 -1.40 -11.16 -11.07
C SER A 523 -1.81 -11.11 -12.55
N LEU A 524 -3.12 -11.06 -12.81
CA LEU A 524 -3.62 -10.91 -14.18
C LEU A 524 -3.11 -9.63 -14.84
N SER A 525 -2.90 -8.58 -14.04
CA SER A 525 -2.29 -7.35 -14.51
C SER A 525 -0.81 -7.50 -14.86
N GLN A 526 0.00 -8.23 -14.09
CA GLN A 526 1.39 -8.53 -14.46
C GLN A 526 1.49 -9.33 -15.76
N ILE A 527 0.48 -10.16 -16.05
CA ILE A 527 0.42 -10.94 -17.26
C ILE A 527 0.03 -10.08 -18.47
N GLY A 528 -0.98 -9.21 -18.32
CA GLY A 528 -1.64 -8.56 -19.44
C GLY A 528 -1.51 -7.04 -19.55
N TYR A 529 -0.82 -6.38 -18.61
CA TYR A 529 -0.67 -4.94 -18.65
C TYR A 529 0.29 -4.51 -19.76
N GLU A 530 -0.17 -3.57 -20.57
CA GLU A 530 0.65 -2.83 -21.52
C GLU A 530 0.52 -1.34 -21.24
N ALA A 531 1.61 -0.59 -21.39
CA ALA A 531 1.60 0.86 -21.19
C ALA A 531 2.77 1.51 -21.92
N THR A 532 2.61 2.80 -22.24
CA THR A 532 3.72 3.65 -22.66
C THR A 532 4.29 4.36 -21.45
N SER A 533 5.59 4.21 -21.21
CA SER A 533 6.34 4.91 -20.18
C SER A 533 7.15 6.06 -20.76
N THR A 534 7.54 7.01 -19.92
CA THR A 534 8.48 8.07 -20.26
C THR A 534 9.71 7.94 -19.36
N GLY A 535 10.88 7.82 -19.95
CA GLY A 535 12.17 7.73 -19.26
C GLY A 535 13.19 8.68 -19.87
N TYR A 536 14.45 8.48 -19.51
CA TYR A 536 15.60 9.19 -20.09
C TYR A 536 16.56 8.21 -20.73
N ASP A 537 17.13 8.59 -21.89
CA ASP A 537 18.25 7.84 -22.47
C ASP A 537 19.58 8.20 -21.78
N ALA A 538 20.64 7.49 -22.17
CA ALA A 538 22.00 7.72 -21.64
C ALA A 538 22.53 9.16 -21.84
N ALA A 539 21.97 9.90 -22.79
CA ALA A 539 22.28 11.31 -23.02
C ALA A 539 21.38 12.25 -22.23
N GLY A 540 20.50 11.70 -21.35
CA GLY A 540 19.54 12.47 -20.57
C GLY A 540 18.37 13.03 -21.36
N ARG A 541 18.13 12.56 -22.58
CA ARG A 541 17.01 13.01 -23.40
C ARG A 541 15.77 12.18 -23.07
N LEU A 542 14.62 12.86 -23.07
CA LEU A 542 13.34 12.21 -22.81
C LEU A 542 13.03 11.18 -23.90
N THR A 543 12.74 9.94 -23.48
CA THR A 543 12.36 8.84 -24.36
C THR A 543 11.02 8.29 -23.99
N GLN A 544 10.36 7.62 -24.95
CA GLN A 544 9.15 6.87 -24.70
C GLN A 544 9.41 5.38 -24.87
N GLY A 545 9.12 4.64 -23.82
CA GLY A 545 9.25 3.21 -23.77
C GLY A 545 7.87 2.52 -23.70
N ARG A 546 7.86 1.22 -24.00
CA ARG A 546 6.70 0.36 -23.86
C ARG A 546 6.94 -0.73 -22.85
N LEU A 547 6.08 -0.79 -21.85
CA LEU A 547 5.88 -2.00 -21.08
C LEU A 547 4.97 -2.92 -21.88
N LEU A 548 5.46 -4.13 -22.16
CA LEU A 548 4.79 -5.12 -22.99
C LEU A 548 4.29 -6.28 -22.13
N SER A 549 3.09 -6.76 -22.42
CA SER A 549 2.59 -8.02 -21.89
C SER A 549 3.55 -9.16 -22.22
N VAL A 550 3.68 -10.14 -21.33
CA VAL A 550 4.46 -11.36 -21.62
C VAL A 550 3.94 -12.15 -22.82
N TYR A 551 2.71 -11.91 -23.25
CA TYR A 551 2.12 -12.50 -24.46
C TYR A 551 2.31 -11.68 -25.73
N ASN A 552 2.80 -10.44 -25.60
CA ASN A 552 3.05 -9.60 -26.75
C ASN A 552 4.11 -10.23 -27.66
N PRO A 553 3.88 -10.33 -29.00
CA PRO A 553 4.85 -10.92 -29.94
C PRO A 553 6.23 -10.26 -29.89
N ILE A 554 6.31 -8.95 -29.67
CA ILE A 554 7.59 -8.22 -29.51
C ILE A 554 8.29 -8.71 -28.24
N ALA A 555 7.61 -8.75 -27.09
CA ALA A 555 8.17 -9.25 -25.85
C ALA A 555 8.69 -10.69 -25.98
N ARG A 556 7.93 -11.56 -26.63
CA ARG A 556 8.34 -12.95 -26.92
C ARG A 556 9.60 -13.01 -27.77
N ALA A 557 9.68 -12.18 -28.81
CA ALA A 557 10.88 -12.11 -29.64
C ALA A 557 12.10 -11.55 -28.90
N LEU A 558 11.88 -10.75 -27.86
CA LEU A 558 12.91 -10.24 -26.97
C LEU A 558 13.22 -11.20 -25.79
N GLY A 559 12.58 -12.37 -25.74
CA GLY A 559 12.89 -13.43 -24.78
C GLY A 559 11.93 -13.56 -23.58
N ALA A 560 10.79 -12.86 -23.58
CA ALA A 560 9.77 -13.03 -22.55
C ALA A 560 9.19 -14.45 -22.54
N THR A 561 8.95 -14.99 -21.35
CA THR A 561 8.37 -16.31 -21.12
C THR A 561 7.11 -16.19 -20.26
N ASP A 562 6.34 -17.27 -20.17
CA ASP A 562 5.19 -17.32 -19.26
C ASP A 562 5.66 -17.14 -17.81
N LEU A 563 4.95 -16.32 -17.06
CA LEU A 563 5.25 -16.12 -15.64
C LEU A 563 4.88 -17.36 -14.82
N LYS A 564 5.77 -17.72 -13.89
CA LYS A 564 5.54 -18.79 -12.92
C LYS A 564 5.10 -18.19 -11.59
N PRO A 565 4.36 -18.97 -10.76
CA PRO A 565 4.07 -18.58 -9.38
C PRO A 565 5.34 -18.40 -8.56
N GLU A 566 5.40 -17.34 -7.74
CA GLU A 566 6.40 -17.24 -6.69
C GLU A 566 6.12 -18.25 -5.60
N LYS A 567 7.17 -18.88 -5.07
CA LYS A 567 7.07 -19.84 -3.97
C LYS A 567 7.94 -19.40 -2.82
N SER A 568 7.42 -19.46 -1.61
CA SER A 568 8.23 -19.11 -0.45
C SER A 568 8.31 -20.23 0.57
N LEU A 569 9.43 -20.22 1.29
CA LEU A 569 9.63 -21.01 2.49
C LEU A 569 10.01 -20.08 3.64
N ASN A 570 9.14 -20.03 4.64
CA ASN A 570 9.23 -19.12 5.77
C ASN A 570 9.57 -19.88 7.04
N TYR A 571 10.48 -19.31 7.83
CA TYR A 571 10.84 -19.76 9.17
C TYR A 571 10.69 -18.62 10.14
N SER A 572 10.10 -18.86 11.29
CA SER A 572 10.06 -17.91 12.40
C SER A 572 10.38 -18.59 13.73
N LEU A 573 11.06 -17.85 14.60
CA LEU A 573 11.37 -18.22 15.97
C LEU A 573 11.30 -16.99 16.84
N GLY A 574 10.55 -17.06 17.92
CA GLY A 574 10.38 -15.91 18.80
C GLY A 574 10.10 -16.30 20.24
N PHE A 575 10.16 -15.32 21.10
CA PHE A 575 9.71 -15.48 22.48
C PHE A 575 8.82 -14.32 22.92
N THR A 576 7.96 -14.60 23.87
CA THR A 576 7.12 -13.63 24.54
C THR A 576 7.38 -13.69 26.03
N SER A 577 7.36 -12.52 26.69
CA SER A 577 7.53 -12.41 28.14
C SER A 577 6.55 -11.40 28.69
N GLN A 578 5.95 -11.74 29.85
CA GLN A 578 5.11 -10.82 30.61
C GLN A 578 5.64 -10.80 32.04
N LEU A 579 6.22 -9.67 32.43
CA LEU A 579 6.82 -9.50 33.76
C LEU A 579 5.87 -8.68 34.67
N GLY A 580 5.07 -9.42 35.44
CA GLY A 580 3.97 -8.83 36.20
C GLY A 580 2.93 -8.19 35.29
N ASP A 581 2.20 -7.21 35.83
CA ASP A 581 1.15 -6.50 35.10
C ASP A 581 1.68 -5.27 34.32
N HIS A 582 2.98 -5.04 34.37
CA HIS A 582 3.60 -3.78 33.93
C HIS A 582 4.42 -3.87 32.67
N PHE A 583 5.02 -5.02 32.36
CA PHE A 583 5.97 -5.11 31.27
C PHE A 583 5.72 -6.32 30.39
N ASP A 584 5.55 -6.06 29.09
CA ASP A 584 5.38 -7.09 28.04
C ASP A 584 6.49 -6.93 27.02
N LEU A 585 6.99 -8.05 26.50
CA LEU A 585 8.03 -8.10 25.49
C LEU A 585 7.77 -9.23 24.49
N SER A 586 7.96 -8.94 23.22
CA SER A 586 8.03 -9.93 22.13
C SER A 586 9.28 -9.68 21.32
N LEU A 587 10.05 -10.74 21.05
CA LEU A 587 11.16 -10.72 20.08
C LEU A 587 11.01 -11.89 19.13
N ASP A 588 10.98 -11.60 17.84
CA ASP A 588 10.78 -12.57 16.78
C ASP A 588 11.87 -12.46 15.72
N PHE A 589 12.44 -13.58 15.33
CA PHE A 589 13.37 -13.72 14.23
C PHE A 589 12.67 -14.41 13.06
N PHE A 590 12.99 -14.01 11.84
CA PHE A 590 12.40 -14.62 10.65
C PHE A 590 13.42 -14.78 9.52
N GLN A 591 13.16 -15.78 8.67
CA GLN A 591 13.78 -15.95 7.37
C GLN A 591 12.70 -16.30 6.36
N ILE A 592 12.70 -15.63 5.22
CA ILE A 592 11.78 -15.84 4.11
C ILE A 592 12.62 -16.04 2.86
N ASP A 593 12.60 -17.23 2.31
CA ASP A 593 13.19 -17.55 1.00
C ASP A 593 12.06 -17.51 -0.03
N ILE A 594 12.25 -16.79 -1.15
CA ILE A 594 11.29 -16.70 -2.24
C ILE A 594 11.99 -17.10 -3.52
N ASP A 595 11.49 -18.14 -4.17
CA ASP A 595 11.92 -18.58 -5.48
C ASP A 595 11.03 -18.00 -6.58
N ASP A 596 11.59 -17.81 -7.77
CA ASP A 596 10.92 -17.33 -8.97
C ASP A 596 10.25 -15.94 -8.76
N ARG A 597 10.88 -15.01 -8.04
CA ARG A 597 10.30 -13.69 -7.73
C ARG A 597 10.02 -12.90 -9.00
N ILE A 598 8.80 -12.38 -9.11
CA ILE A 598 8.35 -11.61 -10.26
C ILE A 598 8.78 -10.14 -10.11
N ALA A 599 9.41 -9.63 -11.15
CA ALA A 599 9.80 -8.23 -11.26
C ALA A 599 9.67 -7.75 -12.71
N LEU A 600 9.87 -6.45 -12.91
CA LEU A 600 9.99 -5.85 -14.22
C LEU A 600 11.45 -5.93 -14.70
N SER A 601 11.67 -6.10 -16.01
CA SER A 601 13.01 -5.99 -16.60
C SER A 601 13.55 -4.54 -16.50
N GLU A 602 14.86 -4.39 -16.62
CA GLU A 602 15.43 -3.11 -17.04
C GLU A 602 14.89 -2.72 -18.41
N ASP A 603 14.94 -1.42 -18.71
CA ASP A 603 14.54 -0.91 -20.01
C ASP A 603 15.51 -1.35 -21.10
N ILE A 604 15.02 -2.10 -22.08
CA ILE A 604 15.76 -2.47 -23.29
C ILE A 604 15.75 -1.24 -24.19
N THR A 605 16.90 -0.66 -24.47
CA THR A 605 17.02 0.61 -25.22
C THR A 605 17.97 0.51 -26.41
N GLY A 606 18.03 1.57 -27.22
CA GLY A 606 19.00 1.70 -28.29
C GLY A 606 18.44 1.53 -29.69
N THR A 607 19.23 1.93 -30.69
CA THR A 607 18.84 1.88 -32.11
C THR A 607 18.62 0.45 -32.60
N ALA A 608 19.40 -0.52 -32.08
CA ALA A 608 19.25 -1.93 -32.40
C ALA A 608 17.85 -2.47 -32.06
N LEU A 609 17.26 -2.08 -30.91
CA LEU A 609 15.89 -2.39 -30.55
C LEU A 609 14.90 -1.75 -31.53
N THR A 610 15.05 -0.44 -31.79
CA THR A 610 14.16 0.31 -32.70
C THR A 610 14.13 -0.32 -34.08
N ASP A 611 15.30 -0.63 -34.63
CA ASP A 611 15.46 -1.28 -35.93
C ASP A 611 14.88 -2.70 -35.93
N PHE A 612 15.14 -3.48 -34.91
CA PHE A 612 14.60 -4.85 -34.76
C PHE A 612 13.08 -4.85 -34.74
N VAL A 613 12.46 -3.96 -33.95
CA VAL A 613 11.00 -3.87 -33.85
C VAL A 613 10.39 -3.39 -35.17
N GLN A 614 11.00 -2.38 -35.81
CA GLN A 614 10.54 -1.87 -37.10
C GLN A 614 10.63 -2.94 -38.19
N GLN A 615 11.75 -3.67 -38.27
CA GLN A 615 11.98 -4.66 -39.34
C GLN A 615 11.11 -5.92 -39.18
N ASN A 616 10.90 -6.40 -37.97
CA ASN A 616 10.23 -7.66 -37.72
C ASN A 616 8.73 -7.52 -37.47
N PHE A 617 8.27 -6.35 -36.98
CA PHE A 617 6.87 -6.13 -36.58
C PHE A 617 6.22 -4.93 -37.28
N GLY A 618 6.99 -4.13 -38.04
CA GLY A 618 6.48 -2.94 -38.71
C GLY A 618 6.05 -1.80 -37.78
N VAL A 619 6.44 -1.86 -36.48
CA VAL A 619 6.10 -0.88 -35.46
C VAL A 619 7.25 0.12 -35.33
N SER A 620 6.96 1.39 -35.58
CA SER A 620 7.94 2.48 -35.47
C SER A 620 7.85 3.20 -34.13
N GLY A 621 8.95 3.85 -33.71
CA GLY A 621 8.96 4.76 -32.56
C GLY A 621 9.07 4.09 -31.20
N VAL A 622 9.32 2.78 -31.12
CA VAL A 622 9.65 2.10 -29.87
C VAL A 622 11.12 2.41 -29.51
N GLN A 623 11.33 3.30 -28.56
CA GLN A 623 12.65 3.71 -28.11
C GLN A 623 13.18 2.88 -26.94
N SER A 624 12.28 2.35 -26.10
CA SER A 624 12.59 1.35 -25.10
C SER A 624 11.44 0.34 -24.95
N ALA A 625 11.77 -0.84 -24.42
CA ALA A 625 10.81 -1.88 -24.11
C ALA A 625 11.17 -2.54 -22.78
N SER A 626 10.16 -2.93 -22.00
CA SER A 626 10.31 -3.75 -20.80
C SER A 626 9.17 -4.75 -20.69
N TYR A 627 9.35 -5.81 -19.90
CA TYR A 627 8.34 -6.83 -19.67
C TYR A 627 8.54 -7.49 -18.30
N PHE A 628 7.51 -8.16 -17.81
CA PHE A 628 7.57 -8.93 -16.58
C PHE A 628 8.31 -10.25 -16.76
N LEU A 629 9.03 -10.67 -15.72
CA LEU A 629 9.78 -11.93 -15.68
C LEU A 629 9.89 -12.46 -14.26
N ASN A 630 10.17 -13.76 -14.12
CA ASN A 630 10.66 -14.31 -12.86
C ASN A 630 12.16 -13.98 -12.76
N ALA A 631 12.49 -12.89 -12.07
CA ALA A 631 13.79 -12.21 -12.18
C ALA A 631 14.88 -12.84 -11.31
N ALA A 632 14.52 -13.26 -10.10
CA ALA A 632 15.51 -13.74 -9.14
C ALA A 632 14.87 -14.55 -8.02
N ASP A 633 15.69 -15.35 -7.34
CA ASP A 633 15.40 -15.86 -6.00
C ASP A 633 15.91 -14.88 -4.95
N THR A 634 15.18 -14.73 -3.85
CA THR A 634 15.55 -13.80 -2.78
C THR A 634 15.54 -14.50 -1.42
N ARG A 635 16.36 -13.99 -0.50
CA ARG A 635 16.32 -14.34 0.92
C ARG A 635 16.22 -13.09 1.76
N THR A 636 15.16 -13.00 2.56
CA THR A 636 14.97 -11.93 3.53
C THR A 636 15.12 -12.50 4.95
N ARG A 637 15.98 -11.88 5.76
CA ARG A 637 16.18 -12.20 7.17
C ARG A 637 15.98 -10.99 8.02
N GLY A 638 15.41 -11.20 9.20
CA GLY A 638 15.18 -10.07 10.10
C GLY A 638 14.88 -10.46 11.53
N ALA A 639 14.72 -9.41 12.33
CA ALA A 639 14.32 -9.48 13.73
C ALA A 639 13.38 -8.33 14.05
N GLU A 640 12.40 -8.60 14.90
CA GLU A 640 11.38 -7.62 15.32
C GLU A 640 11.22 -7.69 16.84
N LEU A 641 11.34 -6.54 17.50
CA LEU A 641 11.19 -6.37 18.94
C LEU A 641 10.03 -5.42 19.19
N VAL A 642 9.15 -5.80 20.12
CA VAL A 642 8.07 -4.95 20.64
C VAL A 642 8.06 -5.08 22.14
N GLY A 643 8.15 -3.96 22.86
CA GLY A 643 8.07 -3.92 24.31
C GLY A 643 7.13 -2.82 24.78
N ASN A 644 6.32 -3.13 25.78
CA ASN A 644 5.40 -2.19 26.43
C ASN A 644 5.69 -2.15 27.93
N TRP A 645 5.68 -0.94 28.49
CA TRP A 645 5.75 -0.73 29.91
C TRP A 645 4.64 0.20 30.38
N ARG A 646 3.87 -0.25 31.38
CA ARG A 646 2.73 0.47 31.91
C ARG A 646 2.95 0.84 33.36
N GLN A 647 2.62 2.06 33.68
CA GLN A 647 2.69 2.51 35.08
C GLN A 647 1.72 3.66 35.30
N TYR A 648 1.11 3.70 36.47
CA TYR A 648 0.41 4.89 36.93
C TYR A 648 1.44 5.92 37.45
N ALA A 649 1.52 7.07 36.79
CA ALA A 649 2.47 8.13 37.10
C ALA A 649 1.89 9.51 36.77
N PHE A 650 2.29 10.52 37.49
CA PHE A 650 1.86 11.92 37.28
C PHE A 650 0.34 12.12 37.31
N GLY A 651 -0.39 11.33 38.09
CA GLY A 651 -1.84 11.39 38.19
C GLY A 651 -2.60 10.83 36.98
N GLY A 652 -2.00 9.95 36.20
CA GLY A 652 -2.58 9.27 35.04
C GLY A 652 -1.85 7.98 34.69
N ASP A 653 -2.36 7.28 33.69
CA ASP A 653 -1.79 6.05 33.17
C ASP A 653 -0.75 6.37 32.08
N LEU A 654 0.48 5.90 32.28
CA LEU A 654 1.58 6.04 31.33
C LEU A 654 1.85 4.69 30.66
N LEU A 655 1.79 4.66 29.34
CA LEU A 655 2.23 3.56 28.49
C LEU A 655 3.46 4.00 27.68
N LEU A 656 4.58 3.30 27.87
CA LEU A 656 5.75 3.40 27.00
C LEU A 656 5.78 2.21 26.08
N THR A 657 5.88 2.46 24.75
CA THR A 657 6.02 1.42 23.73
C THR A 657 7.33 1.62 22.98
N GLY A 658 8.20 0.61 23.03
CA GLY A 658 9.43 0.56 22.25
C GLY A 658 9.34 -0.49 21.16
N THR A 659 9.70 -0.13 19.94
CA THR A 659 9.74 -1.08 18.82
C THR A 659 11.06 -0.98 18.07
N TYR A 660 11.54 -2.12 17.57
CA TYR A 660 12.69 -2.19 16.69
C TYR A 660 12.47 -3.25 15.63
N SER A 661 12.85 -2.96 14.40
CA SER A 661 12.89 -3.94 13.32
C SER A 661 14.19 -3.86 12.54
N TYR A 662 14.63 -5.02 12.10
CA TYR A 662 15.70 -5.20 11.13
C TYR A 662 15.23 -6.16 10.05
N ALA A 663 15.40 -5.80 8.78
CA ALA A 663 15.14 -6.68 7.66
C ALA A 663 16.21 -6.45 6.59
N LYS A 664 16.77 -7.54 6.05
CA LYS A 664 17.74 -7.52 4.96
C LYS A 664 17.34 -8.53 3.90
N THR A 665 17.16 -8.06 2.67
CA THR A 665 16.93 -8.91 1.49
C THR A 665 18.23 -9.07 0.71
N GLU A 666 18.51 -10.31 0.30
CA GLU A 666 19.64 -10.68 -0.55
C GLU A 666 19.11 -11.39 -1.80
N LEU A 667 19.64 -11.02 -2.96
CA LEU A 667 19.43 -11.76 -4.20
C LEU A 667 20.26 -13.04 -4.16
N LYS A 668 19.71 -14.13 -4.68
CA LYS A 668 20.39 -15.44 -4.78
C LYS A 668 20.67 -15.78 -6.24
N ASN A 669 19.70 -16.31 -6.93
CA ASN A 669 19.84 -16.65 -8.34
C ASN A 669 19.18 -15.55 -9.17
N VAL A 670 19.93 -14.81 -9.95
CA VAL A 670 19.41 -13.79 -10.87
C VAL A 670 19.34 -14.42 -12.25
N ILE A 671 18.23 -14.18 -12.97
CA ILE A 671 18.06 -14.68 -14.33
C ILE A 671 19.12 -14.12 -15.27
N GLY A 672 19.65 -14.96 -16.14
CA GLY A 672 20.56 -14.51 -17.18
C GLY A 672 19.83 -13.80 -18.32
N THR A 673 20.54 -12.89 -19.02
CA THR A 673 19.99 -12.20 -20.19
C THR A 673 19.77 -13.20 -21.35
N PRO A 674 18.58 -13.25 -21.96
CA PRO A 674 18.30 -14.10 -23.12
C PRO A 674 19.23 -13.82 -24.31
N ALA A 675 19.57 -14.87 -25.07
CA ALA A 675 20.46 -14.76 -26.23
C ALA A 675 19.94 -13.76 -27.29
N GLN A 676 18.61 -13.62 -27.40
CA GLN A 676 17.96 -12.67 -28.30
C GLN A 676 18.33 -11.22 -27.96
N LEU A 677 18.38 -10.88 -26.67
CA LEU A 677 18.77 -9.55 -26.20
C LEU A 677 20.29 -9.34 -26.31
N LEU A 678 21.10 -10.34 -25.99
CA LEU A 678 22.56 -10.27 -26.19
C LEU A 678 22.95 -10.13 -27.66
N ALA A 679 22.10 -10.55 -28.58
CA ALA A 679 22.30 -10.31 -30.02
C ALA A 679 22.01 -8.85 -30.44
N LEU A 680 21.16 -8.13 -29.67
CA LEU A 680 20.86 -6.71 -29.90
C LEU A 680 21.88 -5.82 -29.18
N ASP A 681 22.22 -6.17 -27.94
CA ASP A 681 23.19 -5.51 -27.10
C ASP A 681 23.93 -6.55 -26.26
N PRO A 682 25.21 -6.84 -26.56
CA PRO A 682 26.00 -7.84 -25.83
C PRO A 682 26.24 -7.52 -24.34
N ASP A 683 26.14 -6.26 -23.96
CA ASP A 683 26.38 -5.78 -22.60
C ASP A 683 25.05 -5.61 -21.80
N TYR A 684 23.90 -5.88 -22.41
CA TYR A 684 22.62 -5.71 -21.78
C TYR A 684 22.39 -6.70 -20.63
N VAL A 685 21.94 -6.18 -19.50
CA VAL A 685 21.56 -6.96 -18.31
C VAL A 685 20.06 -6.88 -18.08
N LEU A 686 19.36 -8.02 -18.18
CA LEU A 686 17.89 -8.06 -18.14
C LEU A 686 17.32 -7.65 -16.77
N PHE A 687 18.00 -7.98 -15.68
CA PHE A 687 17.67 -7.57 -14.31
C PHE A 687 18.92 -6.93 -13.69
N GLY A 688 19.02 -5.63 -13.81
CA GLY A 688 20.22 -4.86 -13.58
C GLY A 688 20.40 -4.34 -12.17
N ILE A 689 21.27 -3.37 -12.04
CA ILE A 689 21.71 -2.85 -10.75
C ILE A 689 20.63 -2.00 -10.07
N GLU A 690 19.83 -1.24 -10.83
CA GLU A 690 18.77 -0.40 -10.29
C GLU A 690 17.63 -1.27 -9.73
N GLU A 691 17.18 -2.26 -10.48
CA GLU A 691 16.15 -3.20 -10.05
C GLU A 691 16.62 -4.04 -8.85
N SER A 692 17.86 -4.49 -8.88
CA SER A 692 18.48 -5.20 -7.75
C SER A 692 18.52 -4.33 -6.48
N ASN A 693 18.89 -3.05 -6.63
CA ASN A 693 18.91 -2.08 -5.52
C ASN A 693 17.51 -1.84 -4.95
N THR A 694 16.49 -1.73 -5.80
CA THR A 694 15.11 -1.52 -5.38
C THR A 694 14.62 -2.64 -4.46
N LEU A 695 15.04 -3.89 -4.70
CA LEU A 695 14.69 -5.04 -3.86
C LEU A 695 15.55 -5.17 -2.59
N THR A 696 16.74 -4.60 -2.54
CA THR A 696 17.72 -4.90 -1.47
C THR A 696 17.98 -3.75 -0.52
N ASP A 697 18.32 -2.56 -1.05
CA ASP A 697 18.91 -1.47 -0.27
C ASP A 697 18.17 -0.13 -0.38
N ALA A 698 17.18 -0.02 -1.25
CA ALA A 698 16.44 1.22 -1.48
C ALA A 698 15.51 1.61 -0.33
N ALA A 699 15.18 0.67 0.56
CA ALA A 699 14.45 0.92 1.80
C ALA A 699 15.36 0.75 3.02
N PRO A 700 15.12 1.50 4.13
CA PRO A 700 15.89 1.33 5.36
C PRO A 700 15.80 -0.08 5.92
N ARG A 701 16.95 -0.70 6.19
CA ARG A 701 17.02 -2.04 6.82
C ARG A 701 16.65 -2.05 8.29
N THR A 702 16.77 -0.92 8.97
CA THR A 702 16.47 -0.81 10.41
C THR A 702 15.44 0.28 10.65
N ARG A 703 14.59 0.04 11.62
CA ARG A 703 13.67 1.02 12.14
C ARG A 703 13.51 0.86 13.64
N ALA A 704 13.44 1.97 14.36
CA ALA A 704 13.14 2.01 15.78
C ALA A 704 12.06 3.06 16.04
N ALA A 705 11.19 2.81 17.00
CA ALA A 705 10.27 3.82 17.51
C ALA A 705 10.17 3.73 19.02
N LEU A 706 10.07 4.88 19.67
CA LEU A 706 9.74 5.01 21.08
C LEU A 706 8.53 5.93 21.19
N ALA A 707 7.46 5.43 21.75
CA ALA A 707 6.24 6.18 21.99
C ALA A 707 5.96 6.24 23.50
N ALA A 708 5.52 7.40 23.98
CA ALA A 708 4.97 7.58 25.31
C ALA A 708 3.54 8.11 25.16
N ASN A 709 2.61 7.43 25.79
CA ASN A 709 1.23 7.83 25.89
C ASN A 709 0.86 7.97 27.37
N TRP A 710 0.49 9.17 27.78
CA TRP A 710 0.00 9.44 29.12
C TRP A 710 -1.43 9.94 29.05
N ASN A 711 -2.31 9.34 29.83
CA ASN A 711 -3.71 9.72 29.87
C ASN A 711 -4.25 9.82 31.30
N ASN A 712 -5.18 10.74 31.49
CA ASN A 712 -6.02 10.82 32.67
C ASN A 712 -7.46 11.15 32.26
N GLU A 713 -8.30 11.52 33.22
CA GLU A 713 -9.71 11.85 32.96
C GLU A 713 -9.92 12.95 31.91
N HIS A 714 -9.00 13.92 31.82
CA HIS A 714 -9.16 15.10 30.97
C HIS A 714 -8.18 15.18 29.82
N TRP A 715 -7.00 14.60 29.96
CA TRP A 715 -5.91 14.74 29.00
C TRP A 715 -5.41 13.42 28.48
N ASN A 716 -5.08 13.41 27.20
CA ASN A 716 -4.26 12.39 26.59
C ASN A 716 -3.09 13.09 25.91
N LEU A 717 -1.88 12.74 26.32
CA LEU A 717 -0.64 13.31 25.78
C LEU A 717 0.17 12.20 25.14
N GLN A 718 0.55 12.41 23.90
CA GLN A 718 1.36 11.47 23.16
C GLN A 718 2.60 12.13 22.60
N THR A 719 3.72 11.42 22.71
CA THR A 719 4.95 11.72 21.99
C THR A 719 5.46 10.46 21.31
N ARG A 720 6.01 10.58 20.10
CA ARG A 720 6.65 9.48 19.39
C ARG A 720 7.90 9.96 18.70
N VAL A 721 8.99 9.22 18.90
CA VAL A 721 10.23 9.38 18.16
C VAL A 721 10.38 8.17 17.25
N ASN A 722 10.46 8.40 15.95
CA ASN A 722 10.79 7.39 14.95
C ASN A 722 12.22 7.61 14.46
N ARG A 723 12.96 6.52 14.29
CA ARG A 723 14.26 6.50 13.63
C ARG A 723 14.21 5.49 12.49
N TYR A 724 14.49 5.94 11.30
CA TYR A 724 14.70 5.11 10.12
C TYR A 724 16.18 5.01 9.83
N GLY A 725 16.68 3.81 9.52
CA GLY A 725 18.08 3.60 9.17
C GLY A 725 18.44 4.22 7.81
N SER A 726 19.73 4.16 7.48
CA SER A 726 20.19 4.58 6.17
C SER A 726 19.64 3.69 5.04
N ALA A 727 19.47 4.28 3.86
CA ALA A 727 19.09 3.59 2.62
C ALA A 727 20.04 4.00 1.49
N THR A 728 20.33 3.10 0.58
CA THR A 728 21.21 3.39 -0.57
C THR A 728 20.39 3.36 -1.84
N ARG A 729 20.48 4.43 -2.62
CA ARG A 729 19.89 4.53 -3.95
C ARG A 729 20.96 4.36 -5.00
N VAL A 730 20.62 3.62 -6.04
CA VAL A 730 21.41 3.47 -7.25
C VAL A 730 20.49 3.75 -8.43
N PHE A 731 20.97 4.50 -9.40
CA PHE A 731 20.28 4.79 -10.65
C PHE A 731 21.14 4.34 -11.82
N ASP A 732 20.56 3.75 -12.82
CA ASP A 732 21.24 3.41 -14.07
C ASP A 732 20.70 4.28 -15.21
N PHE A 733 21.44 5.35 -15.51
CA PHE A 733 21.10 6.25 -16.61
C PHE A 733 21.66 5.77 -17.97
N GLY A 734 22.23 4.55 -18.00
CA GLY A 734 22.86 4.00 -19.20
C GLY A 734 24.25 4.56 -19.47
N GLY A 735 24.92 4.00 -20.50
CA GLY A 735 26.26 4.45 -20.92
C GLY A 735 27.32 4.32 -19.84
N GLY A 736 27.11 3.52 -18.80
CA GLY A 736 28.01 3.36 -17.65
C GLY A 736 27.89 4.47 -16.60
N PHE A 737 26.93 5.38 -16.72
CA PHE A 737 26.64 6.40 -15.70
C PHE A 737 25.66 5.86 -14.65
N VAL A 738 26.22 5.36 -13.55
CA VAL A 738 25.48 4.67 -12.47
C VAL A 738 25.73 5.39 -11.14
N PRO A 739 25.15 6.59 -10.92
CA PRO A 739 25.31 7.32 -9.67
C PRO A 739 24.64 6.58 -8.51
N ARG A 740 25.30 6.72 -7.35
CA ARG A 740 24.82 6.09 -6.11
C ARG A 740 24.95 7.05 -4.95
N GLN A 741 23.99 7.00 -4.05
CA GLN A 741 24.03 7.75 -2.80
C GLN A 741 23.46 6.92 -1.65
N THR A 742 24.12 6.97 -0.50
CA THR A 742 23.57 6.50 0.76
C THR A 742 23.02 7.69 1.53
N TYR A 743 21.70 7.71 1.73
CA TYR A 743 21.04 8.67 2.59
C TYR A 743 21.17 8.20 4.04
N GLY A 744 21.48 9.11 4.95
CA GLY A 744 21.70 8.84 6.35
C GLY A 744 20.43 8.42 7.10
N ALA A 745 20.59 8.18 8.39
CA ALA A 745 19.44 7.82 9.22
C ALA A 745 18.53 9.04 9.46
N GLU A 746 17.24 8.85 9.27
CA GLU A 746 16.22 9.89 9.43
C GLU A 746 15.52 9.77 10.78
N TRP A 747 15.20 10.91 11.38
CA TRP A 747 14.52 11.01 12.66
C TRP A 747 13.26 11.84 12.53
N GLN A 748 12.20 11.41 13.19
CA GLN A 748 10.92 12.13 13.21
C GLN A 748 10.42 12.17 14.65
N LEU A 749 10.01 13.36 15.10
CA LEU A 749 9.33 13.57 16.37
C LEU A 749 7.90 14.03 16.11
N ASP A 750 6.94 13.28 16.67
CA ASP A 750 5.51 13.57 16.60
C ASP A 750 4.98 13.84 18.01
N LEU A 751 4.09 14.81 18.14
CA LEU A 751 3.42 15.18 19.39
C LEU A 751 1.92 15.36 19.14
N GLU A 752 1.10 14.91 20.09
CA GLU A 752 -0.33 15.24 20.15
C GLU A 752 -0.77 15.47 21.59
N ALA A 753 -1.62 16.45 21.81
CA ALA A 753 -2.33 16.68 23.05
C ALA A 753 -3.84 16.68 22.76
N GLU A 754 -4.57 15.80 23.45
CA GLU A 754 -6.02 15.78 23.44
C GLU A 754 -6.57 16.23 24.78
N TYR A 755 -7.65 16.98 24.74
CA TYR A 755 -8.43 17.42 25.88
C TYR A 755 -9.86 16.93 25.79
N HIS A 756 -10.33 16.22 26.83
CA HIS A 756 -11.70 15.73 26.96
C HIS A 756 -12.55 16.77 27.68
N LEU A 757 -13.48 17.39 26.95
CA LEU A 757 -14.45 18.33 27.49
C LEU A 757 -15.78 17.59 27.76
N GLY A 758 -15.90 17.07 28.96
CA GLY A 758 -16.97 16.16 29.34
C GLY A 758 -16.86 14.79 28.62
N ALA A 759 -17.95 14.05 28.57
CA ALA A 759 -17.99 12.71 28.00
C ALA A 759 -18.07 12.69 26.47
N GLN A 760 -18.43 13.80 25.84
CA GLN A 760 -18.84 13.83 24.44
C GLN A 760 -17.81 14.50 23.53
N TRP A 761 -17.12 15.54 23.99
CA TRP A 761 -16.22 16.32 23.15
C TRP A 761 -14.76 16.02 23.41
N THR A 762 -14.00 15.84 22.36
CA THR A 762 -12.54 15.75 22.38
C THR A 762 -11.96 16.77 21.41
N LEU A 763 -11.01 17.56 21.93
CA LEU A 763 -10.26 18.54 21.15
C LEU A 763 -8.81 18.08 21.12
N ALA A 764 -8.18 18.08 19.94
CA ALA A 764 -6.76 17.73 19.81
C ALA A 764 -6.00 18.77 19.01
N ILE A 765 -4.75 18.96 19.39
CA ILE A 765 -3.75 19.68 18.61
C ILE A 765 -2.49 18.81 18.53
N GLY A 766 -1.89 18.74 17.35
CA GLY A 766 -0.71 17.91 17.17
C GLY A 766 0.18 18.39 16.04
N GLY A 767 1.33 17.76 15.95
CA GLY A 767 2.27 17.94 14.86
C GLY A 767 3.04 16.67 14.58
N GLN A 768 3.31 16.43 13.33
CA GLN A 768 4.16 15.36 12.82
C GLN A 768 5.47 15.98 12.33
N ASN A 769 6.58 15.30 12.58
CA ASN A 769 7.90 15.79 12.21
C ASN A 769 8.14 17.25 12.71
N ILE A 770 7.81 17.53 13.97
CA ILE A 770 7.81 18.89 14.51
C ILE A 770 9.21 19.52 14.56
N LEU A 771 10.27 18.72 14.40
CA LEU A 771 11.64 19.20 14.27
C LEU A 771 11.99 19.66 12.86
N ASP A 772 11.05 19.54 11.93
CA ASP A 772 11.17 19.93 10.51
C ASP A 772 12.33 19.24 9.78
N ASN A 773 12.55 17.95 10.10
CA ASN A 773 13.62 17.18 9.51
C ASN A 773 13.30 16.76 8.08
N TYR A 774 14.35 16.69 7.27
CA TYR A 774 14.36 16.17 5.89
C TYR A 774 15.41 15.08 5.76
N SER A 775 15.32 14.28 4.69
CA SER A 775 16.41 13.40 4.28
C SER A 775 17.64 14.22 3.85
N ASP A 776 18.81 13.57 3.76
CA ASP A 776 19.95 14.16 3.13
C ASP A 776 19.61 14.67 1.73
N ARG A 777 20.24 15.75 1.30
CA ARG A 777 20.09 16.26 -0.06
C ARG A 777 20.73 15.30 -1.06
N SER A 778 20.03 15.09 -2.16
CA SER A 778 20.55 14.32 -3.29
C SER A 778 21.78 15.04 -3.87
N ILE A 779 22.82 14.25 -4.21
CA ILE A 779 23.98 14.73 -4.96
C ILE A 779 23.56 15.23 -6.35
N ASP A 780 24.36 16.07 -6.96
CA ASP A 780 24.02 16.73 -8.24
C ASP A 780 23.70 15.72 -9.35
N ASP A 781 24.39 14.58 -9.38
CA ASP A 781 24.17 13.49 -10.35
C ASP A 781 22.77 12.85 -10.24
N ILE A 782 22.10 12.95 -9.07
CA ILE A 782 20.78 12.35 -8.78
C ILE A 782 19.72 13.44 -8.66
N ALA A 783 20.10 14.65 -8.23
CA ALA A 783 19.19 15.77 -7.94
C ALA A 783 18.49 16.35 -9.17
N TYR A 784 18.71 15.77 -10.34
CA TYR A 784 18.16 16.25 -11.61
C TYR A 784 18.33 17.76 -11.79
N PHE A 785 19.60 18.19 -11.80
CA PHE A 785 20.00 19.60 -11.98
C PHE A 785 19.31 20.55 -10.99
N GLY A 786 19.31 20.16 -9.71
CA GLY A 786 18.74 20.93 -8.62
C GLY A 786 17.24 20.87 -8.46
N ASN A 787 16.53 20.26 -9.41
CA ASN A 787 15.06 20.21 -9.40
C ASN A 787 14.49 19.27 -8.32
N LEU A 788 15.14 18.12 -8.07
CA LEU A 788 14.68 17.07 -7.15
C LEU A 788 15.70 16.90 -6.00
N PRO A 789 15.72 17.81 -5.04
CA PRO A 789 16.79 17.88 -4.02
C PRO A 789 16.72 16.80 -2.94
N TYR A 790 15.66 16.01 -2.85
CA TYR A 790 15.45 14.98 -1.84
C TYR A 790 15.03 13.65 -2.47
N ASP A 791 15.36 12.53 -1.79
CA ASP A 791 14.93 11.20 -2.24
C ASP A 791 13.41 11.05 -2.10
N VAL A 792 12.78 10.60 -3.17
CA VAL A 792 11.33 10.31 -3.21
C VAL A 792 10.95 9.08 -2.39
N LEU A 793 11.91 8.27 -1.93
CA LEU A 793 11.68 7.10 -1.07
C LEU A 793 11.96 7.37 0.42
N SER A 794 12.30 8.61 0.80
CA SER A 794 12.47 8.97 2.20
C SER A 794 11.26 8.53 3.03
N PRO A 795 11.44 7.73 4.09
CA PRO A 795 10.34 7.25 4.93
C PRO A 795 9.63 8.37 5.69
N ILE A 796 10.31 9.48 5.99
CA ILE A 796 9.67 10.67 6.58
C ILE A 796 9.05 11.58 5.52
N GLY A 797 9.27 11.28 4.23
CA GLY A 797 8.85 12.10 3.10
C GLY A 797 9.66 13.39 2.96
N SER A 798 9.31 14.20 1.96
CA SER A 798 9.99 15.46 1.66
C SER A 798 9.18 16.69 2.07
N ASN A 799 8.12 16.56 2.88
CA ASN A 799 7.18 17.66 3.13
C ASN A 799 7.52 18.52 4.36
N GLY A 800 8.36 18.04 5.29
CA GLY A 800 8.73 18.73 6.52
C GLY A 800 7.65 18.65 7.62
N ALA A 801 7.58 19.66 8.49
CA ALA A 801 6.70 19.70 9.66
C ALA A 801 5.22 19.94 9.29
N TYR A 802 4.35 19.05 9.77
CA TYR A 802 2.89 19.14 9.61
C TYR A 802 2.20 19.42 10.94
N TRP A 803 1.30 20.40 10.95
CA TRP A 803 0.54 20.82 12.14
C TRP A 803 -0.96 20.70 11.89
N TYR A 804 -1.71 20.30 12.94
CA TYR A 804 -3.15 20.09 12.82
C TYR A 804 -3.92 20.34 14.11
N GLY A 805 -5.24 20.59 13.92
CA GLY A 805 -6.25 20.57 14.96
C GLY A 805 -7.37 19.60 14.59
N ARG A 806 -7.97 18.98 15.59
CA ARG A 806 -9.07 18.00 15.45
C ARG A 806 -10.13 18.23 16.52
N VAL A 807 -11.37 18.10 16.13
CA VAL A 807 -12.52 18.08 17.04
C VAL A 807 -13.34 16.82 16.78
N ARG A 808 -13.75 16.16 17.85
CA ARG A 808 -14.58 14.97 17.83
C ARG A 808 -15.74 15.11 18.79
N TYR A 809 -16.90 14.67 18.35
CA TYR A 809 -18.11 14.57 19.15
C TYR A 809 -18.62 13.14 19.12
N THR A 810 -18.76 12.52 20.29
CA THR A 810 -19.25 11.15 20.48
C THR A 810 -20.62 11.19 21.15
N PHE A 811 -21.60 10.43 20.66
CA PHE A 811 -22.97 10.38 21.14
C PHE A 811 -23.56 8.98 21.10
#